data_7e26450495c75d3a2b976938e0046cc7
#
_entry.id   7e26450495c75d3a2b976938e0046cc7
#
_cell.length_a   1.000
_cell.length_b   1.000
_cell.length_c   1.000
_cell.angle_alpha   90.00
_cell.angle_beta   90.00
_cell.angle_gamma   90.00
#
_symmetry.space_group_name_H-M   'P 1'
#
loop_
_entity.id
_entity.type
_entity.pdbx_description
1 polymer ?
#
loop_
_entity_poly.entity_id
_entity_poly.type
_entity_poly.pdbx_seq_one_letter_code
_entity_poly.pdbx_strand_id
1 'polypeptide(L)'
;MKSIMELSVGFRAAVPVWIDGKKGLNETCAFYASFKKGENVCLKITASNFYSVYINGELLSFGPARAAHGYFRVDELPVKADKEDNSVFIIVAGYRADSYWALNQDAFLQAELIVDGELALYTGRDFTVRRYDERVRKVCRFSFQRTFIESYRFGYNPRRDYCEGFSGETPLLVSGGKLLGRKTRYPRYERLDSTVIETGFFKKKGDKEYDNLCFYKPENSIYAIDEWETNPAQYVYNLQYRKNECEKCGCFSENTYAVYDFGRSETGFIQTEFKAFTDAHIYVIFDEIDLKADAAGEAEVLFYRNNCINIIEYNVKAGEYCHCSYEPYSARYVKVIVRSGSLSDITVNMIRYANPDPDKFFLECANEKLVKIIDAGKNTFAHNAVDLLSDCPSRERAGWLCDSFFSARVEQLLTGNNDVEYDFLQNYALAPEMRYIPREIVPMCYPAEFASENQSYIPNWAMWYIVEMYDNYLRSADDYIANFGKKRVYDIISFFERYKNEYGLLENLDGWIFVEWSKANDEEFVCGVNFPSNMLYAKALYCAGKLYNDDALLKQSDEMLNSIRRLSFNGEFFEDNRVRENGKLVLKGHITETCQYYAFFTGAASAKRYPALFDSLLENFGAKRDVSRIYPEVYKSNAFIGNYLRLMMLCDNGQKRRIETECIDFFYNMAVKTGTLWENDDPSASLDHGFASYACNLIVDYLCGYKGRRGNTVIFSGSGTSIDCKIRIPQPVGEVVFIRKGGKESITVPDGCVLQRSGE
;
A
#
# COMPACT_ATOMS: atom_id res chain seq x y z
N MET A 1 22.94 1.99 23.93
CA MET A 1 22.09 3.12 23.49
C MET A 1 22.73 3.75 22.25
N LYS A 2 22.38 3.30 21.05
CA LYS A 2 22.63 4.09 19.85
C LYS A 2 21.67 5.27 19.93
N SER A 3 22.19 6.49 19.99
CA SER A 3 21.37 7.68 20.22
C SER A 3 20.53 8.00 18.98
N ILE A 4 19.42 8.72 19.17
CA ILE A 4 18.59 9.29 18.09
C ILE A 4 19.46 10.07 17.07
N MET A 5 20.65 10.50 17.45
CA MET A 5 21.62 11.18 16.57
C MET A 5 22.21 10.29 15.45
N GLU A 6 22.21 8.96 15.57
CA GLU A 6 22.72 8.07 14.48
C GLU A 6 21.74 7.90 13.33
N LEU A 7 20.51 8.41 13.43
CA LEU A 7 19.51 8.38 12.37
C LEU A 7 19.42 9.69 11.57
N SER A 8 20.11 10.75 11.98
CA SER A 8 20.06 12.03 11.28
C SER A 8 21.09 12.07 10.15
N VAL A 9 20.59 12.09 8.93
CA VAL A 9 21.40 12.35 7.74
C VAL A 9 21.38 13.86 7.49
N GLY A 10 22.56 14.52 7.64
CA GLY A 10 22.68 15.97 7.40
C GLY A 10 23.02 16.30 5.95
N PHE A 11 22.68 17.51 5.51
CA PHE A 11 23.23 18.16 4.33
C PHE A 11 24.52 18.92 4.71
N ARG A 12 25.45 19.08 3.76
CA ARG A 12 26.69 19.85 3.97
C ARG A 12 26.41 21.36 3.98
N ALA A 13 25.55 21.82 3.04
CA ALA A 13 25.23 23.24 2.89
C ALA A 13 23.79 23.50 2.45
N ALA A 14 23.09 22.52 1.87
CA ALA A 14 21.75 22.72 1.36
C ALA A 14 20.77 23.15 2.47
N VAL A 15 19.93 24.11 2.15
CA VAL A 15 18.87 24.65 3.00
C VAL A 15 17.50 24.47 2.32
N PRO A 16 16.39 24.37 3.09
CA PRO A 16 15.06 24.30 2.52
C PRO A 16 14.71 25.59 1.76
N VAL A 17 14.19 25.45 0.54
CA VAL A 17 13.82 26.56 -0.33
C VAL A 17 12.46 26.34 -1.00
N TRP A 18 11.76 27.43 -1.33
CA TRP A 18 10.53 27.46 -2.12
C TRP A 18 10.45 28.72 -2.97
N ILE A 19 9.46 28.82 -3.88
CA ILE A 19 9.35 29.95 -4.81
C ILE A 19 8.93 31.24 -4.11
N ASP A 20 7.92 31.19 -3.23
CA ASP A 20 7.43 32.34 -2.46
C ASP A 20 6.76 31.89 -1.15
N GLY A 21 6.34 32.85 -0.33
CA GLY A 21 5.63 32.58 0.94
C GLY A 21 4.13 32.29 0.77
N LYS A 22 3.58 32.20 -0.43
CA LYS A 22 2.16 31.94 -0.67
C LYS A 22 1.87 30.46 -0.48
N LYS A 23 0.77 30.19 0.21
CA LYS A 23 0.32 28.84 0.58
C LYS A 23 -0.91 28.48 -0.25
N GLY A 24 -0.71 27.98 -1.47
CA GLY A 24 -1.80 27.52 -2.35
C GLY A 24 -1.97 25.99 -2.29
N LEU A 25 -3.22 25.51 -2.47
CA LEU A 25 -3.49 24.09 -2.69
C LEU A 25 -2.94 23.63 -4.04
N ASN A 26 -2.40 22.43 -4.11
CA ASN A 26 -1.93 21.78 -5.34
C ASN A 26 -0.93 22.62 -6.15
N GLU A 27 -0.04 23.35 -5.48
CA GLU A 27 1.03 24.08 -6.16
C GLU A 27 2.15 23.13 -6.59
N THR A 28 2.68 23.32 -7.80
CA THR A 28 3.82 22.56 -8.31
C THR A 28 4.91 23.55 -8.73
N CYS A 29 6.14 23.29 -8.31
CA CYS A 29 7.30 24.10 -8.69
C CYS A 29 8.34 23.24 -9.37
N ALA A 30 9.01 23.81 -10.37
CA ALA A 30 10.17 23.24 -11.02
C ALA A 30 11.44 23.95 -10.58
N PHE A 31 12.48 23.19 -10.29
CA PHE A 31 13.82 23.65 -9.94
C PHE A 31 14.82 23.16 -10.97
N TYR A 32 15.78 23.98 -11.30
CA TYR A 32 16.80 23.65 -12.30
C TYR A 32 18.19 24.13 -11.85
N ALA A 33 19.18 23.29 -12.12
CA ALA A 33 20.59 23.68 -12.07
C ALA A 33 21.39 22.85 -13.10
N SER A 34 22.58 23.31 -13.47
CA SER A 34 23.52 22.58 -14.34
C SER A 34 24.84 22.30 -13.61
N PHE A 35 25.48 21.19 -13.96
CA PHE A 35 26.74 20.76 -13.35
C PHE A 35 27.65 20.07 -14.36
N LYS A 36 28.96 20.07 -14.05
CA LYS A 36 29.97 19.48 -14.91
C LYS A 36 30.05 17.97 -14.72
N LYS A 37 30.62 17.27 -15.69
CA LYS A 37 30.95 15.84 -15.67
C LYS A 37 31.72 15.45 -14.40
N GLY A 38 31.44 14.24 -13.89
CA GLY A 38 32.15 13.61 -12.78
C GLY A 38 32.04 12.10 -12.83
N GLU A 39 32.95 11.42 -12.16
CA GLU A 39 32.94 9.94 -12.08
C GLU A 39 32.03 9.44 -10.96
N ASN A 40 32.10 10.09 -9.80
CA ASN A 40 31.32 9.73 -8.62
C ASN A 40 30.39 10.88 -8.27
N VAL A 41 29.16 10.83 -8.78
CA VAL A 41 28.16 11.87 -8.55
C VAL A 41 27.01 11.33 -7.71
N CYS A 42 26.67 12.05 -6.64
CA CYS A 42 25.60 11.71 -5.73
C CYS A 42 24.71 12.93 -5.49
N LEU A 43 23.41 12.78 -5.71
CA LEU A 43 22.39 13.75 -5.34
C LEU A 43 21.79 13.35 -3.99
N LYS A 44 21.96 14.22 -2.98
CA LYS A 44 21.22 14.12 -1.71
C LYS A 44 19.99 15.04 -1.82
N ILE A 45 18.80 14.51 -1.54
CA ILE A 45 17.56 15.23 -1.76
C ILE A 45 16.47 14.85 -0.76
N THR A 46 15.69 15.83 -0.35
CA THR A 46 14.41 15.65 0.31
C THR A 46 13.45 16.77 -0.08
N ALA A 47 12.17 16.55 0.07
CA ALA A 47 11.14 17.57 -0.18
C ALA A 47 9.95 17.37 0.76
N SER A 48 9.17 18.42 0.92
CA SER A 48 7.83 18.28 1.48
C SER A 48 6.87 17.78 0.40
N ASN A 49 6.15 16.73 0.74
CA ASN A 49 5.41 15.82 -0.12
C ASN A 49 6.33 15.06 -1.09
N PHE A 50 6.19 15.21 -2.40
CA PHE A 50 6.94 14.39 -3.35
C PHE A 50 7.73 15.24 -4.34
N TYR A 51 8.86 14.69 -4.77
CA TYR A 51 9.64 15.20 -5.89
C TYR A 51 9.73 14.16 -7.00
N SER A 52 9.83 14.62 -8.26
CA SER A 52 10.36 13.86 -9.38
C SER A 52 11.67 14.52 -9.81
N VAL A 53 12.76 13.77 -9.92
CA VAL A 53 14.06 14.30 -10.36
C VAL A 53 14.49 13.69 -11.68
N TYR A 54 14.93 14.54 -12.59
CA TYR A 54 15.39 14.19 -13.93
C TYR A 54 16.86 14.62 -14.09
N ILE A 55 17.67 13.75 -14.67
CA ILE A 55 19.05 14.06 -15.08
C ILE A 55 19.10 14.00 -16.60
N ASN A 56 19.52 15.08 -17.23
CA ASN A 56 19.59 15.18 -18.69
C ASN A 56 18.27 14.81 -19.40
N GLY A 57 17.12 15.06 -18.75
CA GLY A 57 15.79 14.76 -19.27
C GLY A 57 15.28 13.34 -19.02
N GLU A 58 16.04 12.49 -18.35
CA GLU A 58 15.65 11.13 -17.98
C GLU A 58 15.25 11.07 -16.49
N LEU A 59 14.15 10.40 -16.16
CA LEU A 59 13.70 10.21 -14.78
C LEU A 59 14.74 9.41 -13.99
N LEU A 60 15.30 10.02 -12.94
CA LEU A 60 16.20 9.37 -12.02
C LEU A 60 15.46 8.74 -10.85
N SER A 61 14.56 9.50 -10.21
CA SER A 61 13.87 9.04 -9.01
C SER A 61 12.59 9.85 -8.72
N PHE A 62 11.70 9.22 -7.96
CA PHE A 62 10.54 9.83 -7.32
C PHE A 62 10.63 9.55 -5.80
N GLY A 63 10.43 10.56 -4.99
CA GLY A 63 10.54 10.47 -3.55
C GLY A 63 10.12 11.78 -2.86
N PRO A 64 10.50 11.98 -1.61
CA PRO A 64 11.21 11.04 -0.73
C PRO A 64 10.30 9.90 -0.25
N ALA A 65 10.88 8.90 0.41
CA ALA A 65 10.08 7.97 1.20
C ALA A 65 9.35 8.72 2.30
N ARG A 66 8.09 8.34 2.55
CA ARG A 66 7.21 9.05 3.51
C ARG A 66 7.70 8.93 4.94
N ALA A 67 7.56 10.01 5.70
CA ALA A 67 7.93 10.11 7.09
C ALA A 67 6.81 10.75 7.93
N ALA A 68 6.94 10.68 9.26
CA ALA A 68 6.03 11.31 10.21
C ALA A 68 6.01 12.84 10.06
N HIS A 69 4.96 13.50 10.53
CA HIS A 69 4.85 14.97 10.54
C HIS A 69 6.10 15.64 11.11
N GLY A 70 6.62 16.61 10.38
CA GLY A 70 7.82 17.35 10.76
C GLY A 70 9.13 16.59 10.60
N TYR A 71 9.09 15.38 10.05
CA TYR A 71 10.24 14.56 9.70
C TYR A 71 10.29 14.35 8.19
N PHE A 72 11.50 14.27 7.62
CA PHE A 72 11.70 14.13 6.18
C PHE A 72 12.86 13.17 5.92
N ARG A 73 12.59 12.12 5.14
CA ARG A 73 13.65 11.17 4.75
C ARG A 73 14.50 11.77 3.65
N VAL A 74 15.81 11.57 3.78
CA VAL A 74 16.80 12.03 2.78
C VAL A 74 17.14 10.86 1.87
N ASP A 75 16.98 11.06 0.57
CA ASP A 75 17.42 10.15 -0.45
C ASP A 75 18.85 10.49 -0.89
N GLU A 76 19.71 9.48 -1.06
CA GLU A 76 21.07 9.58 -1.60
C GLU A 76 21.12 8.81 -2.92
N LEU A 77 21.07 9.53 -4.03
CA LEU A 77 20.86 8.98 -5.36
C LEU A 77 22.17 9.02 -6.15
N PRO A 78 22.73 7.88 -6.59
CA PRO A 78 23.82 7.87 -7.53
C PRO A 78 23.37 8.44 -8.88
N VAL A 79 24.16 9.34 -9.44
CA VAL A 79 23.84 10.06 -10.69
C VAL A 79 24.85 9.69 -11.77
N LYS A 80 24.34 9.33 -12.95
CA LYS A 80 25.19 9.17 -14.13
C LYS A 80 25.41 10.52 -14.81
N ALA A 81 26.63 11.05 -14.75
CA ALA A 81 27.03 12.36 -15.28
C ALA A 81 28.09 12.19 -16.37
N ASP A 82 27.68 11.70 -17.55
CA ASP A 82 28.56 11.34 -18.65
C ASP A 82 28.78 12.48 -19.70
N LYS A 83 27.95 13.53 -19.65
CA LYS A 83 28.06 14.70 -20.51
C LYS A 83 29.02 15.74 -19.91
N GLU A 84 29.64 16.57 -20.75
CA GLU A 84 30.46 17.69 -20.27
C GLU A 84 29.64 18.67 -19.41
N ASP A 85 28.44 18.99 -19.88
CA ASP A 85 27.42 19.75 -19.14
C ASP A 85 26.20 18.86 -18.92
N ASN A 86 25.84 18.67 -17.65
CA ASN A 86 24.67 17.90 -17.23
C ASN A 86 23.62 18.81 -16.60
N SER A 87 22.36 18.43 -16.71
CA SER A 87 21.23 19.11 -16.09
C SER A 87 20.63 18.29 -14.96
N VAL A 88 20.22 18.96 -13.89
CA VAL A 88 19.32 18.44 -12.88
C VAL A 88 18.04 19.26 -12.86
N PHE A 89 16.92 18.60 -13.13
CA PHE A 89 15.59 19.20 -13.13
C PHE A 89 14.73 18.47 -12.09
N ILE A 90 14.09 19.22 -11.19
CA ILE A 90 13.31 18.66 -10.08
C ILE A 90 11.93 19.31 -10.08
N ILE A 91 10.88 18.48 -10.11
CA ILE A 91 9.50 18.91 -9.92
C ILE A 91 9.08 18.56 -8.49
N VAL A 92 8.52 19.50 -7.75
CA VAL A 92 8.02 19.28 -6.39
C VAL A 92 6.56 19.67 -6.31
N ALA A 93 5.72 18.76 -5.83
CA ALA A 93 4.32 19.03 -5.52
C ALA A 93 4.15 19.45 -4.07
N GLY A 94 3.64 20.65 -3.87
CA GLY A 94 3.16 21.16 -2.58
C GLY A 94 1.65 21.07 -2.51
N TYR A 95 1.13 19.87 -2.20
CA TYR A 95 -0.32 19.62 -2.26
C TYR A 95 -1.11 20.41 -1.23
N ARG A 96 -0.62 20.47 0.02
CA ARG A 96 -1.29 21.13 1.15
C ARG A 96 -2.75 20.73 1.32
N ALA A 97 -3.05 19.48 1.02
CA ALA A 97 -4.37 18.91 1.10
C ALA A 97 -4.35 17.70 2.05
N ASP A 98 -5.39 17.56 2.85
CA ASP A 98 -5.53 16.37 3.70
C ASP A 98 -5.77 15.14 2.83
N SER A 99 -4.94 14.12 3.04
CA SER A 99 -5.01 12.86 2.31
C SER A 99 -4.30 11.75 3.10
N TYR A 100 -4.54 10.50 2.71
CA TYR A 100 -3.83 9.34 3.27
C TYR A 100 -2.50 9.09 2.54
N TRP A 101 -2.24 9.85 1.46
CA TRP A 101 -1.06 9.74 0.62
C TRP A 101 0.02 10.79 0.93
N ALA A 102 -0.36 12.04 1.09
CA ALA A 102 0.53 13.17 1.34
C ALA A 102 0.09 13.94 2.57
N LEU A 103 1.05 14.39 3.38
CA LEU A 103 0.79 15.22 4.54
C LEU A 103 0.49 16.66 4.15
N ASN A 104 -0.42 17.31 4.87
CA ASN A 104 -0.72 18.73 4.75
C ASN A 104 0.33 19.55 5.50
N GLN A 105 1.41 19.86 4.83
CA GLN A 105 2.55 20.61 5.40
C GLN A 105 3.13 21.60 4.38
N ASP A 106 3.93 22.55 4.87
CA ASP A 106 4.53 23.59 4.04
C ASP A 106 5.51 22.99 3.03
N ALA A 107 5.40 23.42 1.78
CA ALA A 107 6.20 22.91 0.68
C ALA A 107 7.64 23.43 0.73
N PHE A 108 8.61 22.58 0.44
CA PHE A 108 10.01 22.94 0.25
C PHE A 108 10.75 21.88 -0.58
N LEU A 109 11.89 22.28 -1.13
CA LEU A 109 12.95 21.42 -1.65
C LEU A 109 14.23 21.67 -0.85
N GLN A 110 14.96 20.59 -0.52
CA GLN A 110 16.32 20.67 0.01
C GLN A 110 17.18 19.62 -0.71
N ALA A 111 18.20 20.08 -1.47
CA ALA A 111 19.01 19.23 -2.31
C ALA A 111 20.46 19.73 -2.41
N GLU A 112 21.40 18.80 -2.46
CA GLU A 112 22.80 19.06 -2.77
C GLU A 112 23.39 17.99 -3.67
N LEU A 113 24.22 18.39 -4.60
CA LEU A 113 24.93 17.50 -5.51
C LEU A 113 26.42 17.49 -5.17
N ILE A 114 26.95 16.29 -4.99
CA ILE A 114 28.36 16.03 -4.69
C ILE A 114 28.96 15.38 -5.93
N VAL A 115 30.04 15.97 -6.46
CA VAL A 115 30.79 15.49 -7.62
C VAL A 115 32.22 15.18 -7.18
N ASP A 116 32.62 13.94 -7.31
CA ASP A 116 33.98 13.45 -6.95
C ASP A 116 34.42 13.85 -5.52
N GLY A 117 33.46 13.83 -4.59
CA GLY A 117 33.63 14.17 -3.19
C GLY A 117 33.45 15.66 -2.83
N GLU A 118 33.43 16.56 -3.82
CA GLU A 118 33.28 18.00 -3.62
C GLU A 118 31.81 18.44 -3.79
N LEU A 119 31.40 19.45 -3.00
CA LEU A 119 30.07 20.02 -3.07
C LEU A 119 29.94 20.94 -4.30
N ALA A 120 29.27 20.45 -5.34
CA ALA A 120 29.12 21.17 -6.61
C ALA A 120 27.93 22.13 -6.62
N LEU A 121 26.73 21.66 -6.22
CA LEU A 121 25.49 22.42 -6.22
C LEU A 121 24.74 22.24 -4.90
N TYR A 122 23.99 23.27 -4.48
CA TYR A 122 23.03 23.12 -3.36
C TYR A 122 21.90 24.15 -3.39
N THR A 123 20.75 23.78 -2.83
CA THR A 123 19.62 24.71 -2.61
C THR A 123 20.00 25.81 -1.63
N GLY A 124 19.62 27.04 -1.98
CA GLY A 124 20.05 28.28 -1.30
C GLY A 124 21.15 29.05 -2.04
N ARG A 125 21.78 28.45 -3.09
CA ARG A 125 22.79 29.13 -3.90
C ARG A 125 22.60 28.93 -5.42
N ASP A 126 22.43 27.67 -5.88
CA ASP A 126 22.69 27.33 -7.29
C ASP A 126 21.44 27.02 -8.11
N PHE A 127 20.33 26.69 -7.45
CA PHE A 127 19.09 26.35 -8.13
C PHE A 127 18.27 27.60 -8.46
N THR A 128 17.69 27.60 -9.66
CA THR A 128 16.58 28.50 -10.03
C THR A 128 15.25 27.80 -9.86
N VAL A 129 14.17 28.56 -9.64
CA VAL A 129 12.82 28.04 -9.45
C VAL A 129 11.81 28.77 -10.31
N ARG A 130 10.79 28.06 -10.80
CA ARG A 130 9.57 28.63 -11.36
C ARG A 130 8.35 27.80 -10.94
N ARG A 131 7.16 28.38 -11.06
CA ARG A 131 5.92 27.58 -11.02
C ARG A 131 5.90 26.66 -12.24
N TYR A 132 5.45 25.45 -12.03
CA TYR A 132 5.24 24.46 -13.10
C TYR A 132 3.79 24.53 -13.56
N ASP A 133 3.44 25.64 -14.24
CA ASP A 133 2.08 25.97 -14.68
C ASP A 133 1.58 25.03 -15.82
N GLU A 134 2.47 24.25 -16.40
CA GLU A 134 2.12 23.18 -17.33
C GLU A 134 1.24 22.12 -16.65
N ARG A 135 1.39 21.87 -15.36
CA ARG A 135 0.47 21.07 -14.55
C ARG A 135 -0.62 21.97 -13.98
N VAL A 136 -1.84 21.78 -14.46
CA VAL A 136 -3.00 22.59 -14.07
C VAL A 136 -3.30 22.40 -12.58
N ARG A 137 -3.31 23.50 -11.84
CA ARG A 137 -3.48 23.49 -10.39
C ARG A 137 -4.94 23.27 -9.97
N LYS A 138 -5.89 23.95 -10.64
CA LYS A 138 -7.32 23.95 -10.27
C LYS A 138 -8.05 22.79 -10.97
N VAL A 139 -7.93 21.61 -10.40
CA VAL A 139 -8.56 20.36 -10.85
C VAL A 139 -9.25 19.66 -9.68
N CYS A 140 -10.13 18.70 -9.94
CA CYS A 140 -10.78 17.95 -8.89
C CYS A 140 -9.79 16.98 -8.19
N ARG A 141 -10.20 16.48 -7.03
CA ARG A 141 -9.47 15.42 -6.33
C ARG A 141 -9.49 14.14 -7.15
N PHE A 142 -8.42 13.36 -7.04
CA PHE A 142 -8.36 11.99 -7.57
C PHE A 142 -9.30 11.07 -6.77
N SER A 143 -9.22 11.16 -5.44
CA SER A 143 -10.14 10.56 -4.47
C SER A 143 -10.12 11.40 -3.19
N PHE A 144 -10.96 11.09 -2.20
CA PHE A 144 -10.89 11.77 -0.91
C PHE A 144 -9.65 11.33 -0.10
N GLN A 145 -9.10 10.16 -0.38
CA GLN A 145 -7.90 9.63 0.28
C GLN A 145 -6.59 10.06 -0.39
N ARG A 146 -6.63 10.42 -1.68
CA ARG A 146 -5.45 10.89 -2.43
C ARG A 146 -5.56 12.37 -2.78
N THR A 147 -4.57 12.87 -3.51
CA THR A 147 -4.44 14.26 -3.88
C THR A 147 -5.34 14.61 -5.09
N PHE A 148 -4.82 15.17 -6.16
CA PHE A 148 -5.57 15.73 -7.28
C PHE A 148 -5.31 14.91 -8.54
N ILE A 149 -6.27 14.91 -9.50
CA ILE A 149 -6.03 14.38 -10.84
C ILE A 149 -4.94 15.19 -11.53
N GLU A 150 -4.41 14.64 -12.61
CA GLU A 150 -3.40 15.32 -13.42
C GLU A 150 -4.03 15.86 -14.70
N SER A 151 -3.80 17.16 -14.97
CA SER A 151 -4.14 17.84 -16.21
C SER A 151 -2.96 18.69 -16.64
N TYR A 152 -2.60 18.62 -17.91
CA TYR A 152 -1.42 19.28 -18.48
C TYR A 152 -1.76 20.18 -19.66
N ARG A 153 -1.09 21.32 -19.73
CA ARG A 153 -1.12 22.27 -20.84
C ARG A 153 0.27 22.47 -21.40
N PHE A 154 0.62 21.81 -22.48
CA PHE A 154 1.96 21.91 -23.07
C PHE A 154 1.95 22.80 -24.33
N GLY A 155 2.71 23.89 -24.29
CA GLY A 155 3.04 24.71 -25.46
C GLY A 155 4.10 24.07 -26.35
N TYR A 156 4.90 23.16 -25.80
CA TYR A 156 5.96 22.37 -26.44
C TYR A 156 6.30 21.17 -25.56
N ASN A 157 7.14 20.24 -26.04
CA ASN A 157 7.58 19.09 -25.27
C ASN A 157 8.32 19.53 -23.99
N PRO A 158 7.83 19.23 -22.79
CA PRO A 158 8.43 19.68 -21.53
C PRO A 158 9.84 19.16 -21.30
N ARG A 159 10.24 18.06 -21.97
CA ARG A 159 11.60 17.49 -21.90
C ARG A 159 12.68 18.49 -22.32
N ARG A 160 12.32 19.49 -23.14
CA ARG A 160 13.25 20.59 -23.47
C ARG A 160 13.71 21.29 -22.20
N ASP A 161 12.79 21.70 -21.34
CA ASP A 161 13.12 22.39 -20.09
C ASP A 161 13.89 21.46 -19.11
N TYR A 162 13.63 20.16 -19.17
CA TYR A 162 14.39 19.20 -18.36
C TYR A 162 15.87 19.11 -18.74
N CYS A 163 16.19 19.34 -20.02
CA CYS A 163 17.56 19.29 -20.55
C CYS A 163 18.23 20.67 -20.58
N GLU A 164 17.53 21.70 -21.04
CA GLU A 164 18.09 23.01 -21.36
C GLU A 164 17.86 24.03 -20.23
N GLY A 165 16.95 23.72 -19.30
CA GLY A 165 16.53 24.62 -18.24
C GLY A 165 15.52 25.67 -18.68
N PHE A 166 15.23 26.58 -17.79
CA PHE A 166 14.25 27.65 -17.97
C PHE A 166 14.72 28.94 -17.30
N SER A 167 14.13 30.08 -17.71
CA SER A 167 14.28 31.34 -16.97
C SER A 167 13.45 31.27 -15.68
N GLY A 168 14.10 31.33 -14.53
CA GLY A 168 13.50 31.22 -13.21
C GLY A 168 13.98 32.30 -12.24
N GLU A 169 13.40 32.28 -11.06
CA GLU A 169 13.75 33.18 -9.95
C GLU A 169 14.74 32.49 -8.99
N THR A 170 15.40 33.29 -8.14
CA THR A 170 16.13 32.75 -7.01
C THR A 170 15.14 32.29 -5.94
N PRO A 171 15.16 31.00 -5.51
CA PRO A 171 14.24 30.51 -4.51
C PRO A 171 14.46 31.16 -3.14
N LEU A 172 13.39 31.34 -2.38
CA LEU A 172 13.43 31.90 -1.01
C LEU A 172 13.73 30.79 0.01
N LEU A 173 14.43 31.15 1.07
CA LEU A 173 14.64 30.30 2.23
C LEU A 173 13.32 30.09 2.97
N VAL A 174 13.00 28.85 3.33
CA VAL A 174 11.81 28.47 4.09
C VAL A 174 12.16 27.57 5.26
N SER A 175 11.19 27.27 6.12
CA SER A 175 11.37 26.32 7.20
C SER A 175 11.37 24.89 6.64
N GLY A 176 12.26 24.05 7.16
CA GLY A 176 12.25 22.60 6.96
C GLY A 176 11.86 21.86 8.23
N GLY A 177 12.25 20.61 8.33
CA GLY A 177 12.00 19.78 9.51
C GLY A 177 13.18 18.91 9.89
N LYS A 178 12.94 17.89 10.70
CA LYS A 178 13.95 16.93 11.14
C LYS A 178 14.24 15.93 10.03
N LEU A 179 15.51 15.66 9.78
CA LEU A 179 15.93 14.75 8.72
C LEU A 179 16.10 13.32 9.27
N LEU A 180 15.66 12.35 8.49
CA LEU A 180 15.82 10.92 8.75
C LEU A 180 16.53 10.25 7.57
N GLY A 181 17.32 9.23 7.84
CA GLY A 181 17.83 8.34 6.80
C GLY A 181 16.69 7.45 6.25
N ARG A 182 16.79 7.07 4.98
CA ARG A 182 15.93 6.08 4.35
C ARG A 182 16.54 4.69 4.55
N LYS A 183 15.75 3.72 5.04
CA LYS A 183 16.14 2.30 5.06
C LYS A 183 15.59 1.52 3.89
N THR A 184 14.38 1.86 3.45
CA THR A 184 13.73 1.21 2.32
C THR A 184 14.56 1.32 1.04
N ARG A 185 14.59 0.25 0.24
CA ARG A 185 15.26 0.23 -1.05
C ARG A 185 14.66 1.25 -2.00
N TYR A 186 15.49 1.78 -2.92
CA TYR A 186 14.98 2.62 -4.01
C TYR A 186 14.15 1.77 -4.97
N PRO A 187 13.00 2.30 -5.45
CA PRO A 187 12.18 1.61 -6.43
C PRO A 187 12.95 1.32 -7.71
N ARG A 188 12.50 0.29 -8.42
CA ARG A 188 12.96 0.01 -9.77
C ARG A 188 12.11 0.81 -10.76
N TYR A 189 12.78 1.49 -11.70
CA TYR A 189 12.17 2.29 -12.77
C TYR A 189 12.37 1.60 -14.12
N GLU A 190 11.76 0.42 -14.30
CA GLU A 190 11.78 -0.32 -15.57
C GLU A 190 10.67 0.17 -16.48
N ARG A 191 10.96 0.34 -17.77
CA ARG A 191 9.94 0.57 -18.78
C ARG A 191 9.23 -0.74 -19.11
N LEU A 192 7.91 -0.72 -19.02
CA LEU A 192 7.02 -1.79 -19.43
C LEU A 192 6.21 -1.32 -20.63
N ASP A 193 6.28 -2.08 -21.71
CA ASP A 193 5.54 -1.79 -22.93
C ASP A 193 4.13 -2.41 -22.82
N SER A 194 3.15 -1.77 -23.46
CA SER A 194 1.79 -2.27 -23.62
C SER A 194 1.50 -2.69 -25.05
N THR A 195 0.43 -3.44 -25.25
CA THR A 195 -0.07 -3.81 -26.58
C THR A 195 -1.43 -3.18 -26.83
N VAL A 196 -1.65 -2.68 -28.06
CA VAL A 196 -2.97 -2.21 -28.49
C VAL A 196 -3.89 -3.40 -28.68
N ILE A 197 -5.00 -3.45 -27.94
CA ILE A 197 -6.00 -4.52 -28.00
C ILE A 197 -7.29 -4.10 -28.69
N GLU A 198 -7.59 -2.79 -28.71
CA GLU A 198 -8.81 -2.25 -29.30
C GLU A 198 -8.58 -0.84 -29.84
N THR A 199 -9.22 -0.50 -30.96
CA THR A 199 -9.37 0.88 -31.46
C THR A 199 -10.81 1.13 -31.82
N GLY A 200 -11.24 2.39 -31.83
CA GLY A 200 -12.62 2.72 -32.21
C GLY A 200 -12.92 4.20 -32.25
N PHE A 201 -14.21 4.49 -32.29
CA PHE A 201 -14.77 5.83 -32.33
C PHE A 201 -15.65 6.03 -31.10
N PHE A 202 -15.82 7.28 -30.69
CA PHE A 202 -16.82 7.64 -29.72
C PHE A 202 -17.68 8.81 -30.20
N LYS A 203 -18.83 8.95 -29.56
CA LYS A 203 -19.72 10.11 -29.72
C LYS A 203 -20.18 10.60 -28.35
N LYS A 204 -20.48 11.89 -28.26
CA LYS A 204 -21.11 12.45 -27.04
C LYS A 204 -22.59 12.05 -27.02
N LYS A 205 -23.06 11.49 -25.90
CA LYS A 205 -24.47 11.08 -25.69
C LYS A 205 -25.36 12.25 -25.28
N GLY A 206 -24.81 13.28 -24.63
CA GLY A 206 -25.54 14.40 -24.05
C GLY A 206 -24.65 15.17 -23.08
N ASP A 207 -25.27 15.96 -22.21
CA ASP A 207 -24.62 16.76 -21.17
C ASP A 207 -25.19 16.44 -19.78
N LYS A 208 -25.45 15.16 -19.51
CA LYS A 208 -25.94 14.72 -18.20
C LYS A 208 -24.86 14.98 -17.15
N GLU A 209 -25.27 15.58 -16.03
CA GLU A 209 -24.35 15.79 -14.89
C GLU A 209 -23.91 14.44 -14.31
N TYR A 210 -22.65 14.36 -13.91
CA TYR A 210 -22.10 13.17 -13.28
C TYR A 210 -22.18 13.33 -11.75
N ASP A 211 -23.18 12.71 -11.15
CA ASP A 211 -23.55 12.91 -9.75
C ASP A 211 -22.43 12.52 -8.77
N ASN A 212 -21.59 11.53 -9.12
CA ASN A 212 -20.49 11.09 -8.27
C ASN A 212 -19.40 12.16 -8.06
N LEU A 213 -19.37 13.23 -8.88
CA LEU A 213 -18.47 14.36 -8.67
C LEU A 213 -18.88 15.26 -7.50
N CYS A 214 -20.07 15.09 -6.94
CA CYS A 214 -20.55 15.90 -5.81
C CYS A 214 -19.62 15.85 -4.59
N PHE A 215 -18.94 14.71 -4.35
CA PHE A 215 -17.95 14.57 -3.25
C PHE A 215 -16.73 15.46 -3.42
N TYR A 216 -16.44 15.91 -4.63
CA TYR A 216 -15.25 16.69 -4.97
C TYR A 216 -15.56 18.15 -5.25
N LYS A 217 -16.84 18.53 -5.17
CA LYS A 217 -17.25 19.93 -5.31
C LYS A 217 -16.82 20.75 -4.10
N PRO A 218 -16.44 22.03 -4.28
CA PRO A 218 -15.94 22.90 -3.21
C PRO A 218 -16.89 22.98 -2.00
N GLU A 219 -18.19 23.04 -2.23
CA GLU A 219 -19.21 23.11 -1.18
C GLU A 219 -19.29 21.87 -0.29
N ASN A 220 -18.77 20.71 -0.74
CA ASN A 220 -18.87 19.44 -0.04
C ASN A 220 -17.53 18.98 0.57
N SER A 221 -16.44 19.72 0.33
CA SER A 221 -15.12 19.35 0.82
C SER A 221 -14.30 20.58 1.16
N ILE A 222 -13.88 20.70 2.41
CA ILE A 222 -12.96 21.74 2.87
C ILE A 222 -11.58 21.67 2.19
N TYR A 223 -11.32 20.63 1.42
CA TYR A 223 -10.06 20.36 0.69
C TYR A 223 -10.22 20.46 -0.83
N ALA A 224 -11.39 20.83 -1.32
CA ALA A 224 -11.58 21.09 -2.73
C ALA A 224 -11.06 22.48 -3.10
N ILE A 225 -10.58 22.63 -4.34
CA ILE A 225 -10.26 23.92 -4.92
C ILE A 225 -11.56 24.62 -5.30
N ASP A 226 -11.69 25.91 -4.97
CA ASP A 226 -12.91 26.71 -5.14
C ASP A 226 -13.48 26.70 -6.56
N GLU A 227 -12.62 26.58 -7.57
CA GLU A 227 -13.01 26.53 -8.98
C GLU A 227 -12.15 25.52 -9.73
N TRP A 228 -12.77 24.76 -10.63
CA TRP A 228 -12.06 23.89 -11.56
C TRP A 228 -11.85 24.56 -12.90
N GLU A 229 -10.61 24.59 -13.35
CA GLU A 229 -10.27 25.06 -14.70
C GLU A 229 -10.62 24.03 -15.78
N THR A 230 -10.76 22.76 -15.39
CA THR A 230 -11.15 21.66 -16.28
C THR A 230 -11.88 20.57 -15.48
N ASN A 231 -12.76 19.83 -16.18
CA ASN A 231 -13.49 18.70 -15.61
C ASN A 231 -13.57 17.56 -16.63
N PRO A 232 -12.46 16.79 -16.77
CA PRO A 232 -12.37 15.71 -17.75
C PRO A 232 -13.37 14.58 -17.45
N ALA A 233 -13.64 14.27 -16.17
CA ALA A 233 -14.57 13.22 -15.79
C ALA A 233 -15.99 13.51 -16.27
N GLN A 234 -16.46 14.75 -16.19
CA GLN A 234 -17.76 15.17 -16.70
C GLN A 234 -17.89 14.97 -18.22
N TYR A 235 -16.80 15.23 -18.97
CA TYR A 235 -16.81 15.01 -20.42
C TYR A 235 -16.86 13.51 -20.74
N VAL A 236 -15.98 12.73 -20.15
CA VAL A 236 -15.84 11.30 -20.39
C VAL A 236 -17.09 10.52 -20.01
N TYR A 237 -17.76 10.88 -18.92
CA TYR A 237 -19.04 10.28 -18.50
C TYR A 237 -20.11 10.31 -19.61
N ASN A 238 -20.10 11.34 -20.43
CA ASN A 238 -21.06 11.53 -21.51
C ASN A 238 -20.65 10.89 -22.85
N LEU A 239 -19.64 10.02 -22.86
CA LEU A 239 -19.20 9.35 -24.08
C LEU A 239 -19.86 7.98 -24.27
N GLN A 240 -20.06 7.63 -25.54
CA GLN A 240 -20.45 6.30 -26.00
C GLN A 240 -19.40 5.82 -27.00
N TYR A 241 -18.82 4.68 -26.73
CA TYR A 241 -17.78 4.06 -27.54
C TYR A 241 -18.38 3.09 -28.52
N ARG A 242 -17.65 2.87 -29.66
CA ARG A 242 -17.93 1.87 -30.68
C ARG A 242 -16.60 1.34 -31.21
N LYS A 243 -16.36 0.05 -31.01
CA LYS A 243 -15.19 -0.65 -31.54
C LYS A 243 -15.11 -0.60 -33.04
N ASN A 244 -13.91 -0.45 -33.59
CA ASN A 244 -13.64 -0.55 -35.02
C ASN A 244 -13.43 -2.03 -35.38
N GLU A 245 -14.08 -2.47 -36.47
CA GLU A 245 -13.92 -3.83 -36.98
C GLU A 245 -12.71 -3.97 -37.94
N CYS A 246 -12.08 -2.85 -38.32
CA CYS A 246 -10.90 -2.82 -39.19
C CYS A 246 -9.60 -2.71 -38.38
N GLU A 247 -8.51 -3.22 -39.01
CA GLU A 247 -7.18 -3.28 -38.44
C GLU A 247 -6.61 -1.90 -38.02
N LYS A 248 -5.64 -1.96 -37.07
CA LYS A 248 -4.91 -0.87 -36.41
C LYS A 248 -4.52 0.27 -37.35
N CYS A 249 -5.18 1.42 -37.24
CA CYS A 249 -4.73 2.65 -37.89
C CYS A 249 -3.70 3.35 -37.02
N GLY A 250 -2.51 3.63 -37.52
CA GLY A 250 -1.46 4.38 -36.80
C GLY A 250 -1.75 5.87 -36.64
N CYS A 251 -2.83 6.39 -37.28
CA CYS A 251 -3.25 7.78 -37.19
C CYS A 251 -4.56 7.91 -36.44
N PHE A 252 -4.60 8.81 -35.47
CA PHE A 252 -5.76 9.10 -34.65
C PHE A 252 -6.25 10.53 -34.93
N SER A 253 -7.54 10.67 -35.05
CA SER A 253 -8.22 11.96 -35.26
C SER A 253 -9.24 12.24 -34.18
N GLU A 254 -9.89 13.36 -34.28
CA GLU A 254 -11.00 13.72 -33.40
C GLU A 254 -12.04 12.59 -33.30
N ASN A 255 -12.51 12.32 -32.07
CA ASN A 255 -13.49 11.31 -31.69
C ASN A 255 -13.04 9.84 -31.92
N THR A 256 -11.73 9.59 -31.87
CA THR A 256 -11.16 8.22 -31.86
C THR A 256 -10.59 7.84 -30.52
N TYR A 257 -10.48 6.53 -30.26
CA TYR A 257 -9.81 6.01 -29.08
C TYR A 257 -9.01 4.74 -29.36
N ALA A 258 -8.07 4.43 -28.48
CA ALA A 258 -7.36 3.16 -28.43
C ALA A 258 -7.29 2.62 -27.01
N VAL A 259 -7.29 1.29 -26.86
CA VAL A 259 -7.10 0.59 -25.57
C VAL A 259 -5.81 -0.20 -25.63
N TYR A 260 -5.02 -0.08 -24.58
CA TYR A 260 -3.73 -0.70 -24.36
C TYR A 260 -3.82 -1.67 -23.19
N ASP A 261 -3.18 -2.84 -23.25
CA ASP A 261 -3.07 -3.84 -22.17
C ASP A 261 -1.61 -4.10 -21.85
N PHE A 262 -1.25 -4.00 -20.56
CA PHE A 262 0.06 -4.37 -20.02
C PHE A 262 0.19 -5.89 -19.72
N GLY A 263 -0.87 -6.68 -19.95
CA GLY A 263 -0.91 -8.11 -19.68
C GLY A 263 -1.20 -8.49 -18.25
N ARG A 264 -0.91 -7.60 -17.28
CA ARG A 264 -1.28 -7.70 -15.87
C ARG A 264 -1.33 -6.31 -15.24
N SER A 265 -1.93 -6.21 -14.04
CA SER A 265 -1.90 -4.96 -13.29
C SER A 265 -0.47 -4.66 -12.81
N GLU A 266 -0.02 -3.45 -13.08
CA GLU A 266 1.29 -2.92 -12.69
C GLU A 266 1.11 -1.55 -12.05
N THR A 267 2.09 -1.14 -11.26
CA THR A 267 2.11 0.20 -10.63
C THR A 267 3.31 0.98 -11.11
N GLY A 268 3.06 2.21 -11.60
CA GLY A 268 4.11 3.07 -12.10
C GLY A 268 3.58 4.36 -12.73
N PHE A 269 4.51 5.09 -13.34
CA PHE A 269 4.21 6.33 -14.04
C PHE A 269 3.73 5.99 -15.46
N ILE A 270 2.52 6.41 -15.80
CA ILE A 270 1.96 6.22 -17.13
C ILE A 270 2.70 7.17 -18.09
N GLN A 271 3.49 6.61 -19.00
CA GLN A 271 4.20 7.35 -20.02
C GLN A 271 3.41 7.31 -21.32
N THR A 272 3.08 8.48 -21.84
CA THR A 272 2.37 8.63 -23.11
C THR A 272 3.29 9.35 -24.11
N GLU A 273 3.53 8.73 -25.26
CA GLU A 273 4.32 9.29 -26.37
C GLU A 273 3.42 9.43 -27.60
N PHE A 274 3.51 10.56 -28.30
CA PHE A 274 2.73 10.82 -29.51
C PHE A 274 3.28 12.00 -30.31
N LYS A 275 2.91 12.06 -31.58
CA LYS A 275 3.14 13.22 -32.44
C LYS A 275 1.79 13.88 -32.75
N ALA A 276 1.64 15.15 -32.38
CA ALA A 276 0.48 15.97 -32.68
C ALA A 276 0.75 16.81 -33.93
N PHE A 277 -0.06 16.64 -34.96
CA PHE A 277 0.02 17.44 -36.19
C PHE A 277 -0.70 18.79 -36.09
N THR A 278 -1.65 18.87 -35.17
CA THR A 278 -2.42 20.06 -34.81
C THR A 278 -2.50 20.16 -33.30
N ASP A 279 -2.97 21.30 -32.80
CA ASP A 279 -3.35 21.40 -31.41
C ASP A 279 -4.31 20.27 -31.03
N ALA A 280 -4.09 19.59 -29.92
CA ALA A 280 -4.85 18.40 -29.54
C ALA A 280 -5.27 18.40 -28.09
N HIS A 281 -6.44 17.77 -27.83
CA HIS A 281 -6.98 17.51 -26.50
C HIS A 281 -7.19 16.02 -26.31
N ILE A 282 -6.52 15.44 -25.31
CA ILE A 282 -6.42 14.00 -25.12
C ILE A 282 -6.78 13.65 -23.68
N TYR A 283 -7.52 12.55 -23.48
CA TYR A 283 -7.71 11.94 -22.17
C TYR A 283 -7.07 10.57 -22.14
N VAL A 284 -6.38 10.26 -21.04
CA VAL A 284 -5.81 8.96 -20.74
C VAL A 284 -6.54 8.42 -19.52
N ILE A 285 -7.36 7.39 -19.74
CA ILE A 285 -8.11 6.69 -18.69
C ILE A 285 -7.38 5.38 -18.37
N PHE A 286 -7.36 4.99 -17.11
CA PHE A 286 -6.67 3.77 -16.70
C PHE A 286 -7.44 3.01 -15.63
N ASP A 287 -7.36 1.66 -15.65
CA ASP A 287 -7.95 0.79 -14.65
C ASP A 287 -7.18 -0.53 -14.54
N GLU A 288 -7.35 -1.21 -13.40
CA GLU A 288 -6.70 -2.48 -13.08
C GLU A 288 -7.38 -3.67 -13.76
N ILE A 289 -8.62 -3.52 -14.23
CA ILE A 289 -9.44 -4.60 -14.80
C ILE A 289 -10.27 -4.09 -15.99
N ASP A 290 -10.56 -5.00 -16.94
CA ASP A 290 -11.64 -4.87 -17.90
C ASP A 290 -12.82 -5.73 -17.41
N LEU A 291 -13.90 -5.09 -17.01
CA LEU A 291 -15.09 -5.79 -16.49
C LEU A 291 -15.85 -6.58 -17.55
N LYS A 292 -15.56 -6.37 -18.85
CA LYS A 292 -16.17 -7.08 -19.97
C LYS A 292 -15.24 -8.03 -20.72
N ALA A 293 -14.03 -8.26 -20.21
CA ALA A 293 -13.05 -9.12 -20.86
C ALA A 293 -13.55 -10.53 -21.20
N ASP A 294 -14.50 -11.04 -20.43
CA ASP A 294 -15.11 -12.38 -20.62
C ASP A 294 -16.37 -12.35 -21.51
N ALA A 295 -16.85 -11.17 -21.93
CA ALA A 295 -18.01 -11.00 -22.80
C ALA A 295 -17.56 -10.53 -24.18
N ALA A 296 -18.15 -11.07 -25.24
CA ALA A 296 -17.93 -10.56 -26.59
C ALA A 296 -18.44 -9.11 -26.69
N GLY A 297 -17.56 -8.13 -26.47
CA GLY A 297 -17.94 -6.72 -26.44
C GLY A 297 -16.74 -5.79 -26.50
N GLU A 298 -17.02 -4.49 -26.32
CA GLU A 298 -16.02 -3.42 -26.25
C GLU A 298 -15.33 -3.46 -24.87
N ALA A 299 -14.02 -3.21 -24.84
CA ALA A 299 -13.26 -3.13 -23.59
C ALA A 299 -13.81 -2.01 -22.69
N GLU A 300 -14.16 -2.36 -21.45
CA GLU A 300 -14.71 -1.42 -20.46
C GLU A 300 -13.64 -0.97 -19.46
N VAL A 301 -12.80 -0.03 -19.88
CA VAL A 301 -11.85 0.66 -18.98
C VAL A 301 -12.59 1.81 -18.30
N LEU A 302 -12.74 1.73 -16.98
CA LEU A 302 -13.52 2.69 -16.22
C LEU A 302 -12.67 3.90 -15.81
N PHE A 303 -13.21 5.11 -16.07
CA PHE A 303 -12.62 6.35 -15.57
C PHE A 303 -12.94 6.60 -14.07
N TYR A 304 -13.88 5.86 -13.50
CA TYR A 304 -14.29 5.95 -12.11
C TYR A 304 -14.53 4.55 -11.54
N ARG A 305 -13.72 4.18 -10.59
CA ARG A 305 -13.84 2.93 -9.80
C ARG A 305 -13.29 3.17 -8.40
N ASN A 306 -13.89 2.57 -7.37
CA ASN A 306 -13.48 2.71 -5.96
C ASN A 306 -13.32 4.17 -5.50
N ASN A 307 -14.24 5.05 -5.92
CA ASN A 307 -14.20 6.49 -5.62
C ASN A 307 -12.97 7.23 -6.19
N CYS A 308 -12.27 6.65 -7.17
CA CYS A 308 -11.12 7.27 -7.83
C CYS A 308 -11.49 7.76 -9.23
N ILE A 309 -11.01 8.94 -9.59
CA ILE A 309 -11.13 9.51 -10.93
C ILE A 309 -9.84 9.19 -11.70
N ASN A 310 -9.84 8.07 -12.41
CA ASN A 310 -8.69 7.51 -13.11
C ASN A 310 -8.49 8.20 -14.47
N ILE A 311 -8.17 9.50 -14.49
CA ILE A 311 -8.00 10.29 -15.72
C ILE A 311 -6.75 11.17 -15.62
N ILE A 312 -5.96 11.20 -16.70
CA ILE A 312 -4.97 12.23 -16.99
C ILE A 312 -5.43 12.98 -18.25
N GLU A 313 -5.32 14.30 -18.23
CA GLU A 313 -5.72 15.17 -19.34
C GLU A 313 -4.50 15.86 -19.94
N TYR A 314 -4.45 15.93 -21.27
CA TYR A 314 -3.44 16.67 -22.03
C TYR A 314 -4.09 17.66 -23.01
N ASN A 315 -3.70 18.92 -22.89
CA ASN A 315 -3.95 19.98 -23.89
C ASN A 315 -2.58 20.38 -24.46
N VAL A 316 -2.34 20.09 -25.75
CA VAL A 316 -1.02 20.24 -26.35
C VAL A 316 -1.08 21.03 -27.66
N LYS A 317 -0.01 21.77 -27.97
CA LYS A 317 0.22 22.36 -29.29
C LYS A 317 0.74 21.30 -30.26
N ALA A 318 0.75 21.62 -31.58
CA ALA A 318 1.41 20.74 -32.57
C ALA A 318 2.87 20.48 -32.16
N GLY A 319 3.33 19.22 -32.20
CA GLY A 319 4.67 18.82 -31.77
C GLY A 319 4.79 17.34 -31.44
N GLU A 320 5.97 16.93 -31.04
CA GLU A 320 6.25 15.56 -30.55
C GLU A 320 6.35 15.59 -29.03
N TYR A 321 5.70 14.65 -28.35
CA TYR A 321 5.61 14.60 -26.90
C TYR A 321 6.01 13.23 -26.35
N CYS A 322 6.71 13.25 -25.22
CA CYS A 322 6.96 12.10 -24.36
C CYS A 322 6.83 12.60 -22.93
N HIS A 323 5.82 12.15 -22.21
CA HIS A 323 5.55 12.61 -20.86
C HIS A 323 5.10 11.47 -19.95
N CYS A 324 5.64 11.44 -18.74
CA CYS A 324 5.22 10.55 -17.65
C CYS A 324 4.26 11.29 -16.71
N SER A 325 3.24 10.58 -16.21
CA SER A 325 2.45 11.09 -15.08
C SER A 325 3.38 11.51 -13.92
N TYR A 326 2.96 12.48 -13.13
CA TYR A 326 3.72 12.93 -11.96
C TYR A 326 3.63 11.91 -10.80
N GLU A 327 2.42 11.37 -10.57
CA GLU A 327 2.23 10.32 -9.58
C GLU A 327 2.23 8.93 -10.22
N PRO A 328 2.65 7.89 -9.46
CA PRO A 328 2.46 6.52 -9.92
C PRO A 328 1.00 6.09 -9.77
N TYR A 329 0.49 5.39 -10.77
CA TYR A 329 -0.86 4.84 -10.85
C TYR A 329 -0.81 3.33 -11.04
N SER A 330 -1.90 2.64 -10.69
CA SER A 330 -2.06 1.21 -10.93
C SER A 330 -2.96 1.00 -12.12
N ALA A 331 -2.50 0.22 -13.08
CA ALA A 331 -3.26 -0.08 -14.29
C ALA A 331 -2.81 -1.40 -14.93
N ARG A 332 -3.77 -2.14 -15.44
CA ARG A 332 -3.55 -3.12 -16.49
C ARG A 332 -3.95 -2.55 -17.85
N TYR A 333 -5.06 -1.84 -17.88
CA TYR A 333 -5.63 -1.28 -19.11
C TYR A 333 -5.54 0.24 -19.10
N VAL A 334 -5.20 0.79 -20.27
CA VAL A 334 -5.18 2.25 -20.50
C VAL A 334 -5.96 2.55 -21.79
N LYS A 335 -6.92 3.47 -21.70
CA LYS A 335 -7.69 3.96 -22.85
C LYS A 335 -7.29 5.40 -23.16
N VAL A 336 -6.74 5.63 -24.33
CA VAL A 336 -6.41 6.96 -24.86
C VAL A 336 -7.55 7.44 -25.72
N ILE A 337 -8.10 8.62 -25.45
CA ILE A 337 -9.24 9.25 -26.13
C ILE A 337 -8.76 10.55 -26.75
N VAL A 338 -8.88 10.67 -28.07
CA VAL A 338 -8.57 11.90 -28.82
C VAL A 338 -9.84 12.71 -28.99
N ARG A 339 -10.04 13.70 -28.09
CA ARG A 339 -11.20 14.58 -28.12
C ARG A 339 -11.17 15.53 -29.31
N SER A 340 -9.99 16.09 -29.60
CA SER A 340 -9.77 16.96 -30.77
C SER A 340 -8.32 16.87 -31.23
N GLY A 341 -8.06 17.25 -32.47
CA GLY A 341 -6.74 17.22 -33.06
C GLY A 341 -6.48 15.99 -33.94
N SER A 342 -5.24 15.88 -34.45
CA SER A 342 -4.76 14.77 -35.25
C SER A 342 -3.40 14.31 -34.71
N LEU A 343 -3.28 13.02 -34.40
CA LEU A 343 -2.11 12.41 -33.76
C LEU A 343 -1.63 11.19 -34.56
N SER A 344 -0.35 10.88 -34.45
CA SER A 344 0.23 9.60 -34.86
C SER A 344 1.15 9.04 -33.77
N ASP A 345 1.53 7.76 -33.97
CA ASP A 345 2.53 7.08 -33.16
C ASP A 345 2.24 7.09 -31.65
N ILE A 346 0.95 6.97 -31.29
CA ILE A 346 0.57 6.92 -29.89
C ILE A 346 1.07 5.61 -29.29
N THR A 347 1.96 5.72 -28.31
CA THR A 347 2.38 4.60 -27.47
C THR A 347 2.09 4.91 -26.00
N VAL A 348 1.70 3.89 -25.28
CA VAL A 348 1.50 3.95 -23.83
C VAL A 348 2.43 2.93 -23.18
N ASN A 349 3.27 3.41 -22.30
CA ASN A 349 4.20 2.59 -21.54
C ASN A 349 4.01 2.89 -20.07
N MET A 350 4.59 2.08 -19.20
CA MET A 350 4.65 2.37 -17.77
C MET A 350 6.10 2.35 -17.32
N ILE A 351 6.52 3.38 -16.61
CA ILE A 351 7.77 3.34 -15.86
C ILE A 351 7.45 2.78 -14.49
N ARG A 352 7.81 1.54 -14.25
CA ARG A 352 7.44 0.78 -13.06
C ARG A 352 7.92 1.46 -11.77
N TYR A 353 7.08 1.47 -10.75
CA TYR A 353 7.38 1.99 -9.41
C TYR A 353 7.10 0.89 -8.38
N ALA A 354 8.09 0.05 -8.13
CA ALA A 354 7.93 -1.15 -7.32
C ALA A 354 9.19 -1.48 -6.52
N ASN A 355 9.02 -2.17 -5.40
CA ASN A 355 10.13 -2.72 -4.63
C ASN A 355 10.87 -3.78 -5.46
N PRO A 356 12.19 -3.69 -5.64
CA PRO A 356 12.96 -4.62 -6.46
C PRO A 356 13.24 -5.97 -5.79
N ASP A 357 13.16 -6.04 -4.48
CA ASP A 357 13.68 -7.16 -3.68
C ASP A 357 12.88 -8.46 -3.77
N PRO A 358 11.55 -8.49 -4.03
CA PRO A 358 10.78 -9.73 -4.23
C PRO A 358 11.31 -10.65 -5.34
N ASP A 359 12.07 -10.12 -6.30
CA ASP A 359 12.70 -10.92 -7.36
C ASP A 359 13.80 -11.87 -6.84
N LYS A 360 14.30 -11.64 -5.62
CA LYS A 360 15.26 -12.54 -4.97
C LYS A 360 14.65 -13.88 -4.56
N PHE A 361 13.34 -13.90 -4.30
CA PHE A 361 12.60 -15.12 -3.99
C PHE A 361 12.35 -15.94 -5.26
N PHE A 362 12.58 -17.27 -5.18
CA PHE A 362 12.38 -18.17 -6.31
C PHE A 362 11.56 -19.39 -5.89
N LEU A 363 10.59 -19.76 -6.72
CA LEU A 363 9.80 -20.99 -6.60
C LEU A 363 9.73 -21.69 -7.95
N GLU A 364 10.08 -22.99 -7.95
CA GLU A 364 9.77 -23.95 -8.99
C GLU A 364 8.94 -25.06 -8.35
N CYS A 365 7.76 -25.34 -8.88
CA CYS A 365 6.81 -26.29 -8.30
C CYS A 365 5.97 -26.92 -9.42
N ALA A 366 5.65 -28.21 -9.28
CA ALA A 366 4.82 -28.92 -10.25
C ALA A 366 3.35 -28.46 -10.29
N ASN A 367 2.88 -27.75 -9.26
CA ASN A 367 1.53 -27.14 -9.25
C ASN A 367 1.56 -25.72 -9.80
N GLU A 368 1.27 -25.56 -11.09
CA GLU A 368 1.28 -24.27 -11.79
C GLU A 368 0.31 -23.24 -11.20
N LYS A 369 -0.81 -23.68 -10.57
CA LYS A 369 -1.77 -22.76 -9.95
C LYS A 369 -1.17 -22.08 -8.72
N LEU A 370 -0.42 -22.83 -7.89
CA LEU A 370 0.28 -22.25 -6.75
C LEU A 370 1.40 -21.32 -7.19
N VAL A 371 2.14 -21.67 -8.25
CA VAL A 371 3.15 -20.77 -8.83
C VAL A 371 2.51 -19.46 -9.28
N LYS A 372 1.36 -19.52 -9.97
CA LYS A 372 0.64 -18.33 -10.44
C LYS A 372 0.18 -17.45 -9.28
N ILE A 373 -0.28 -18.04 -8.16
CA ILE A 373 -0.66 -17.27 -6.96
C ILE A 373 0.56 -16.62 -6.30
N ILE A 374 1.68 -17.33 -6.21
CA ILE A 374 2.94 -16.78 -5.68
C ILE A 374 3.44 -15.62 -6.53
N ASP A 375 3.41 -15.74 -7.86
CA ASP A 375 3.82 -14.66 -8.76
C ASP A 375 2.92 -13.42 -8.58
N ALA A 376 1.61 -13.62 -8.46
CA ALA A 376 0.67 -12.54 -8.17
C ALA A 376 0.93 -11.93 -6.78
N GLY A 377 1.20 -12.73 -5.76
CA GLY A 377 1.54 -12.24 -4.42
C GLY A 377 2.86 -11.47 -4.37
N LYS A 378 3.88 -11.91 -5.13
CA LYS A 378 5.13 -11.15 -5.31
C LYS A 378 4.89 -9.80 -5.95
N ASN A 379 4.06 -9.76 -7.00
CA ASN A 379 3.73 -8.53 -7.70
C ASN A 379 2.97 -7.58 -6.79
N THR A 380 1.95 -8.09 -6.08
CA THR A 380 1.19 -7.33 -5.07
C THR A 380 2.09 -6.75 -3.99
N PHE A 381 2.98 -7.53 -3.41
CA PHE A 381 3.93 -7.04 -2.41
C PHE A 381 4.86 -5.96 -2.99
N ALA A 382 5.39 -6.17 -4.20
CA ALA A 382 6.29 -5.22 -4.84
C ALA A 382 5.67 -3.82 -5.02
N HIS A 383 4.37 -3.76 -5.34
CA HIS A 383 3.64 -2.51 -5.51
C HIS A 383 3.31 -1.80 -4.19
N ASN A 384 3.12 -2.57 -3.12
CA ASN A 384 2.61 -2.09 -1.84
C ASN A 384 3.67 -1.91 -0.74
N ALA A 385 4.92 -2.27 -1.02
CA ALA A 385 6.04 -2.18 -0.07
C ALA A 385 7.21 -1.37 -0.63
N VAL A 386 6.96 -0.15 -1.13
CA VAL A 386 7.97 0.69 -1.78
C VAL A 386 8.67 1.61 -0.77
N ASP A 387 7.91 2.42 -0.06
CA ASP A 387 8.41 3.39 0.92
C ASP A 387 7.81 3.16 2.32
N LEU A 388 6.70 2.46 2.38
CA LEU A 388 6.06 1.92 3.57
C LEU A 388 5.19 0.72 3.16
N LEU A 389 4.64 0.02 4.15
CA LEU A 389 3.65 -1.04 3.92
C LEU A 389 2.30 -0.39 3.69
N SER A 390 1.88 -0.28 2.43
CA SER A 390 0.58 0.30 2.06
C SER A 390 -0.47 -0.79 1.85
N ASP A 391 -1.74 -0.37 1.98
CA ASP A 391 -2.92 -1.20 1.71
C ASP A 391 -3.04 -1.55 0.24
N CYS A 392 -3.13 -0.53 -0.62
CA CYS A 392 -3.27 -0.68 -2.07
C CYS A 392 -2.53 0.43 -2.81
N PRO A 393 -2.04 0.19 -4.04
CA PRO A 393 -1.30 1.21 -4.79
C PRO A 393 -2.23 2.12 -5.61
N SER A 394 -3.51 1.81 -5.71
CA SER A 394 -4.50 2.54 -6.51
C SER A 394 -5.22 3.63 -5.72
N ARG A 395 -6.16 3.24 -4.83
CA ARG A 395 -7.12 4.14 -4.18
C ARG A 395 -6.49 5.04 -3.13
N GLU A 396 -5.70 4.48 -2.20
CA GLU A 396 -5.27 5.15 -0.96
C GLU A 396 -3.76 5.32 -0.87
N ARG A 397 -2.99 4.25 -1.11
CA ARG A 397 -1.55 4.16 -0.86
C ARG A 397 -1.20 4.49 0.60
N ALA A 398 -2.08 4.09 1.51
CA ALA A 398 -2.00 4.44 2.92
C ALA A 398 -1.28 3.37 3.74
N GLY A 399 -0.61 3.79 4.78
CA GLY A 399 0.07 2.90 5.72
C GLY A 399 -0.88 2.38 6.78
N TRP A 400 -1.74 1.40 6.46
CA TRP A 400 -2.71 0.84 7.38
C TRP A 400 -2.08 -0.14 8.38
N LEU A 401 -2.41 0.05 9.65
CA LEU A 401 -2.18 -1.00 10.67
C LEU A 401 -3.11 -2.18 10.43
N CYS A 402 -2.76 -3.34 10.94
CA CYS A 402 -3.34 -4.65 10.64
C CYS A 402 -2.91 -5.20 9.28
N ASP A 403 -3.08 -4.46 8.18
CA ASP A 403 -2.53 -4.82 6.86
C ASP A 403 -1.02 -5.04 6.94
N SER A 404 -0.34 -4.14 7.64
CA SER A 404 1.10 -4.16 7.86
C SER A 404 1.58 -5.43 8.56
N PHE A 405 0.82 -5.97 9.51
CA PHE A 405 1.17 -7.22 10.20
C PHE A 405 1.32 -8.41 9.25
N PHE A 406 0.47 -8.50 8.25
CA PHE A 406 0.56 -9.54 7.22
C PHE A 406 1.67 -9.22 6.22
N SER A 407 1.71 -7.99 5.69
CA SER A 407 2.68 -7.55 4.69
C SER A 407 4.13 -7.60 5.21
N ALA A 408 4.39 -7.29 6.48
CA ALA A 408 5.71 -7.37 7.11
C ALA A 408 6.29 -8.80 7.14
N ARG A 409 5.44 -9.80 7.30
CA ARG A 409 5.84 -11.20 7.22
C ARG A 409 6.21 -11.61 5.81
N VAL A 410 5.51 -11.04 4.82
CA VAL A 410 5.83 -11.23 3.40
C VAL A 410 7.15 -10.55 3.06
N GLU A 411 7.42 -9.37 3.61
CA GLU A 411 8.71 -8.70 3.45
C GLU A 411 9.87 -9.62 3.84
N GLN A 412 9.80 -10.22 5.03
CA GLN A 412 10.85 -11.14 5.47
C GLN A 412 10.99 -12.35 4.53
N LEU A 413 9.88 -12.91 4.05
CA LEU A 413 9.90 -14.07 3.14
C LEU A 413 10.53 -13.72 1.78
N LEU A 414 10.09 -12.62 1.17
CA LEU A 414 10.44 -12.29 -0.21
C LEU A 414 11.75 -11.52 -0.34
N THR A 415 12.15 -10.78 0.68
CA THR A 415 13.32 -9.89 0.63
C THR A 415 14.47 -10.32 1.55
N GLY A 416 14.17 -11.09 2.60
CA GLY A 416 15.08 -11.46 3.68
C GLY A 416 15.29 -10.38 4.72
N ASN A 417 14.69 -9.18 4.56
CA ASN A 417 14.85 -8.00 5.40
C ASN A 417 13.53 -7.58 6.07
N ASN A 418 13.59 -6.51 6.85
CA ASN A 418 12.46 -5.84 7.50
C ASN A 418 12.61 -4.31 7.41
N ASP A 419 13.16 -3.81 6.30
CA ASP A 419 13.52 -2.40 6.15
C ASP A 419 12.28 -1.51 5.98
N VAL A 420 11.26 -1.99 5.24
CA VAL A 420 10.01 -1.27 5.01
C VAL A 420 9.18 -1.24 6.30
N GLU A 421 9.06 -2.39 6.96
CA GLU A 421 8.39 -2.48 8.27
C GLU A 421 9.06 -1.59 9.33
N TYR A 422 10.39 -1.52 9.33
CA TYR A 422 11.12 -0.65 10.24
C TYR A 422 10.74 0.83 10.06
N ASP A 423 10.79 1.34 8.83
CA ASP A 423 10.43 2.72 8.53
C ASP A 423 8.93 2.98 8.82
N PHE A 424 8.08 1.99 8.58
CA PHE A 424 6.65 2.03 8.89
C PHE A 424 6.40 2.17 10.40
N LEU A 425 6.92 1.29 11.22
CA LEU A 425 6.76 1.32 12.69
C LEU A 425 7.39 2.56 13.31
N GLN A 426 8.53 3.03 12.77
CA GLN A 426 9.18 4.27 13.19
C GLN A 426 8.25 5.47 12.98
N ASN A 427 7.55 5.53 11.85
CA ASN A 427 6.60 6.62 11.57
C ASN A 427 5.50 6.66 12.63
N TYR A 428 4.90 5.53 12.99
CA TYR A 428 3.88 5.48 14.05
C TYR A 428 4.41 5.88 15.43
N ALA A 429 5.62 5.48 15.75
CA ALA A 429 6.26 5.87 17.02
C ALA A 429 6.53 7.39 17.08
N LEU A 430 6.76 8.03 15.93
CA LEU A 430 6.98 9.47 15.77
C LEU A 430 5.69 10.28 15.56
N ALA A 431 4.53 9.64 15.39
CA ALA A 431 3.27 10.33 15.14
C ALA A 431 2.99 11.38 16.24
N PRO A 432 2.68 12.65 15.88
CA PRO A 432 2.36 13.66 16.87
C PRO A 432 0.96 13.48 17.47
N GLU A 433 0.56 14.35 18.37
CA GLU A 433 -0.84 14.51 18.75
C GLU A 433 -1.61 15.07 17.54
N MET A 434 -2.73 14.46 17.21
CA MET A 434 -3.56 14.83 16.06
C MET A 434 -4.95 15.29 16.51
N ARG A 435 -5.54 16.23 15.78
CA ARG A 435 -6.75 16.95 16.20
C ARG A 435 -7.94 16.06 16.55
N TYR A 436 -8.13 14.96 15.81
CA TYR A 436 -9.31 14.10 15.93
C TYR A 436 -9.01 12.73 16.54
N ILE A 437 -7.84 12.58 17.16
CA ILE A 437 -7.37 11.31 17.69
C ILE A 437 -7.02 11.50 19.16
N PRO A 438 -7.53 10.67 20.09
CA PRO A 438 -7.10 10.72 21.48
C PRO A 438 -5.58 10.61 21.61
N ARG A 439 -5.01 11.35 22.54
CA ARG A 439 -3.55 11.51 22.70
C ARG A 439 -2.80 10.20 22.84
N GLU A 440 -3.40 9.23 23.51
CA GLU A 440 -2.77 7.96 23.85
C GLU A 440 -2.85 6.92 22.72
N ILE A 441 -3.72 7.15 21.71
CA ILE A 441 -3.92 6.18 20.65
C ILE A 441 -3.20 6.60 19.36
N VAL A 442 -3.09 5.69 18.43
CA VAL A 442 -2.49 5.92 17.10
C VAL A 442 -3.57 6.08 16.03
N PRO A 443 -3.31 6.83 14.95
CA PRO A 443 -4.20 6.89 13.80
C PRO A 443 -4.38 5.50 13.15
N MET A 444 -5.50 5.31 12.45
CA MET A 444 -5.80 4.06 11.76
C MET A 444 -4.82 3.76 10.62
N CYS A 445 -4.39 4.78 9.88
CA CYS A 445 -3.33 4.71 8.89
C CYS A 445 -2.37 5.91 9.05
N TYR A 446 -1.09 5.72 8.71
CA TYR A 446 -0.10 6.76 8.91
C TYR A 446 1.17 6.55 8.04
N PRO A 447 1.82 7.61 7.50
CA PRO A 447 1.50 9.05 7.61
C PRO A 447 0.25 9.43 6.82
N ALA A 448 -0.67 10.16 7.43
CA ALA A 448 -1.96 10.55 6.84
C ALA A 448 -2.54 11.77 7.56
N GLU A 449 -3.50 12.42 6.91
CA GLU A 449 -4.31 13.51 7.47
C GLU A 449 -5.79 13.14 7.46
N PHE A 450 -6.52 13.54 8.49
CA PHE A 450 -7.95 13.21 8.65
C PHE A 450 -8.81 14.46 8.71
N ALA A 451 -9.90 14.43 7.95
CA ALA A 451 -10.81 15.57 7.79
C ALA A 451 -11.85 15.70 8.89
N SER A 452 -12.15 14.65 9.64
CA SER A 452 -13.24 14.62 10.61
C SER A 452 -12.93 13.74 11.83
N GLU A 453 -13.69 13.90 12.90
CA GLU A 453 -13.62 13.05 14.11
C GLU A 453 -14.03 11.61 13.80
N ASN A 454 -15.02 11.43 12.93
CA ASN A 454 -15.47 10.12 12.53
C ASN A 454 -14.44 9.44 11.64
N GLN A 455 -14.05 8.22 11.98
CA GLN A 455 -13.12 7.40 11.18
C GLN A 455 -11.68 7.95 11.11
N SER A 456 -11.15 8.53 12.19
CA SER A 456 -9.74 8.94 12.28
C SER A 456 -8.86 7.91 13.00
N TYR A 457 -9.45 7.08 13.85
CA TYR A 457 -8.76 5.98 14.52
C TYR A 457 -9.66 4.74 14.66
N ILE A 458 -9.01 3.59 14.63
CA ILE A 458 -9.61 2.27 14.85
C ILE A 458 -8.91 1.68 16.08
N PRO A 459 -9.60 1.50 17.22
CA PRO A 459 -8.96 0.97 18.42
C PRO A 459 -8.37 -0.42 18.21
N ASN A 460 -8.99 -1.27 17.40
CA ASN A 460 -8.45 -2.57 17.01
C ASN A 460 -7.09 -2.46 16.30
N TRP A 461 -6.89 -1.44 15.46
CA TRP A 461 -5.64 -1.21 14.75
C TRP A 461 -4.49 -0.81 15.68
N ALA A 462 -4.79 -0.04 16.73
CA ALA A 462 -3.81 0.25 17.77
C ALA A 462 -3.39 -1.01 18.55
N MET A 463 -4.31 -1.98 18.73
CA MET A 463 -3.96 -3.28 19.31
C MET A 463 -3.06 -4.08 18.37
N TRP A 464 -3.33 -4.06 17.05
CA TRP A 464 -2.47 -4.70 16.05
C TRP A 464 -1.07 -4.08 16.01
N TYR A 465 -0.91 -2.76 16.21
CA TYR A 465 0.41 -2.13 16.34
C TYR A 465 1.25 -2.81 17.43
N ILE A 466 0.67 -3.09 18.59
CA ILE A 466 1.37 -3.77 19.69
C ILE A 466 1.75 -5.21 19.31
N VAL A 467 0.84 -5.91 18.64
CA VAL A 467 1.09 -7.29 18.18
C VAL A 467 2.21 -7.31 17.13
N GLU A 468 2.21 -6.37 16.18
CA GLU A 468 3.22 -6.25 15.14
C GLU A 468 4.60 -5.87 15.72
N MET A 469 4.66 -4.96 16.69
CA MET A 469 5.92 -4.61 17.38
C MET A 469 6.60 -5.84 18.00
N TYR A 470 5.83 -6.72 18.63
CA TYR A 470 6.37 -7.96 19.18
C TYR A 470 6.77 -8.97 18.07
N ASP A 471 5.97 -9.10 17.05
CA ASP A 471 6.26 -9.96 15.89
C ASP A 471 7.53 -9.50 15.15
N ASN A 472 7.70 -8.20 14.95
CA ASN A 472 8.94 -7.61 14.40
C ASN A 472 10.15 -7.99 15.25
N TYR A 473 10.09 -7.79 16.57
CA TYR A 473 11.15 -8.18 17.50
C TYR A 473 11.49 -9.67 17.39
N LEU A 474 10.49 -10.53 17.34
CA LEU A 474 10.71 -11.99 17.20
C LEU A 474 11.43 -12.35 15.91
N ARG A 475 11.05 -11.72 14.80
CA ARG A 475 11.60 -12.01 13.47
C ARG A 475 12.98 -11.40 13.25
N SER A 476 13.17 -10.15 13.65
CA SER A 476 14.43 -9.42 13.46
C SER A 476 15.50 -9.75 14.52
N ALA A 477 15.09 -10.09 15.74
CA ALA A 477 15.92 -10.12 16.95
C ALA A 477 16.63 -8.76 17.22
N ASP A 478 16.07 -7.66 16.67
CA ASP A 478 16.53 -6.29 16.89
C ASP A 478 15.54 -5.58 17.83
N ASP A 479 16.03 -5.10 18.96
CA ASP A 479 15.22 -4.45 19.98
C ASP A 479 15.09 -2.93 19.77
N TYR A 480 15.74 -2.39 18.73
CA TYR A 480 15.78 -0.95 18.52
C TYR A 480 14.39 -0.36 18.33
N ILE A 481 13.60 -0.88 17.38
CA ILE A 481 12.26 -0.32 17.09
C ILE A 481 11.30 -0.59 18.28
N ALA A 482 11.43 -1.74 18.93
CA ALA A 482 10.68 -2.09 20.13
C ALA A 482 10.93 -1.08 21.27
N ASN A 483 12.20 -0.74 21.54
CA ASN A 483 12.57 0.24 22.55
C ASN A 483 12.19 1.67 22.15
N PHE A 484 12.32 2.02 20.86
CA PHE A 484 11.93 3.31 20.33
C PHE A 484 10.41 3.56 20.46
N GLY A 485 9.58 2.57 20.14
CA GLY A 485 8.12 2.63 20.25
C GLY A 485 7.55 2.33 21.63
N LYS A 486 8.38 1.99 22.66
CA LYS A 486 7.93 1.55 23.98
C LYS A 486 6.90 2.48 24.61
N LYS A 487 7.19 3.79 24.62
CA LYS A 487 6.25 4.77 25.19
C LYS A 487 4.89 4.70 24.50
N ARG A 488 4.85 4.60 23.17
CA ARG A 488 3.61 4.52 22.39
C ARG A 488 2.80 3.27 22.75
N VAL A 489 3.45 2.13 22.93
CA VAL A 489 2.78 0.88 23.37
C VAL A 489 2.10 1.07 24.73
N TYR A 490 2.77 1.66 25.71
CA TYR A 490 2.17 1.90 27.02
C TYR A 490 1.09 3.00 27.00
N ASP A 491 1.22 4.02 26.17
CA ASP A 491 0.17 5.01 25.96
C ASP A 491 -1.11 4.33 25.43
N ILE A 492 -0.99 3.45 24.41
CA ILE A 492 -2.11 2.68 23.88
C ILE A 492 -2.75 1.79 24.95
N ILE A 493 -1.97 1.08 25.77
CA ILE A 493 -2.50 0.27 26.86
C ILE A 493 -3.27 1.15 27.85
N SER A 494 -2.74 2.32 28.21
CA SER A 494 -3.39 3.28 29.09
C SER A 494 -4.72 3.78 28.53
N PHE A 495 -4.84 3.95 27.20
CA PHE A 495 -6.11 4.30 26.55
C PHE A 495 -7.20 3.28 26.88
N PHE A 496 -6.90 1.98 26.80
CA PHE A 496 -7.89 0.92 26.99
C PHE A 496 -8.28 0.69 28.47
N GLU A 497 -7.47 1.10 29.44
CA GLU A 497 -7.80 0.93 30.88
C GLU A 497 -9.13 1.59 31.28
N ARG A 498 -9.51 2.69 30.62
CA ARG A 498 -10.75 3.44 30.90
C ARG A 498 -12.04 2.72 30.47
N TYR A 499 -11.91 1.70 29.62
CA TYR A 499 -13.05 0.93 29.09
C TYR A 499 -13.27 -0.39 29.81
N LYS A 500 -12.41 -0.76 30.76
CA LYS A 500 -12.55 -2.02 31.50
C LYS A 500 -13.75 -2.02 32.43
N ASN A 501 -14.58 -3.04 32.32
CA ASN A 501 -15.69 -3.30 33.21
C ASN A 501 -15.29 -4.20 34.40
N GLU A 502 -16.28 -4.59 35.22
CA GLU A 502 -16.09 -5.43 36.41
C GLU A 502 -15.55 -6.85 36.12
N TYR A 503 -15.56 -7.28 34.87
CA TYR A 503 -15.00 -8.56 34.41
C TYR A 503 -13.59 -8.40 33.80
N GLY A 504 -13.03 -7.20 33.82
CA GLY A 504 -11.76 -6.87 33.18
C GLY A 504 -11.83 -6.84 31.67
N LEU A 505 -13.03 -6.76 31.07
CA LEU A 505 -13.26 -6.70 29.63
C LEU A 505 -13.53 -5.28 29.18
N LEU A 506 -13.11 -4.96 27.95
CA LEU A 506 -13.41 -3.68 27.31
C LEU A 506 -14.89 -3.67 26.92
N GLU A 507 -15.59 -2.61 27.30
CA GLU A 507 -17.01 -2.40 27.04
C GLU A 507 -17.24 -1.02 26.48
N ASN A 508 -18.06 -0.90 25.41
CA ASN A 508 -18.42 0.34 24.73
C ASN A 508 -17.18 1.15 24.30
N LEU A 509 -16.31 0.54 23.51
CA LEU A 509 -15.16 1.24 22.94
C LEU A 509 -15.62 2.41 22.06
N ASP A 510 -14.90 3.53 22.15
CA ASP A 510 -15.05 4.67 21.25
C ASP A 510 -14.23 4.49 19.97
N GLY A 511 -14.54 5.28 18.95
CA GLY A 511 -13.89 5.24 17.64
C GLY A 511 -14.60 4.31 16.66
N TRP A 512 -13.96 4.05 15.54
CA TRP A 512 -14.47 3.09 14.56
C TRP A 512 -14.02 1.69 14.96
N ILE A 513 -14.91 0.93 15.66
CA ILE A 513 -14.61 -0.47 16.00
C ILE A 513 -14.62 -1.27 14.70
N PHE A 514 -13.48 -1.87 14.35
CA PHE A 514 -13.35 -2.64 13.14
C PHE A 514 -12.82 -4.04 13.43
N VAL A 515 -13.63 -5.05 13.11
CA VAL A 515 -13.28 -6.46 13.26
C VAL A 515 -12.91 -7.07 11.92
N GLU A 516 -13.73 -6.86 10.90
CA GLU A 516 -13.56 -7.37 9.54
C GLU A 516 -14.64 -6.79 8.61
N TRP A 517 -14.39 -6.75 7.29
CA TRP A 517 -15.42 -6.42 6.28
C TRP A 517 -16.47 -7.54 6.12
N SER A 518 -17.23 -7.79 7.17
CA SER A 518 -18.32 -8.79 7.18
C SER A 518 -19.38 -8.38 8.22
N LYS A 519 -20.34 -9.27 8.46
CA LYS A 519 -21.36 -9.10 9.51
C LYS A 519 -20.75 -8.84 10.91
N ALA A 520 -19.51 -9.31 11.15
CA ALA A 520 -18.78 -9.08 12.39
C ALA A 520 -18.54 -7.58 12.69
N ASN A 521 -18.69 -6.71 11.69
CA ASN A 521 -18.49 -5.27 11.83
C ASN A 521 -19.78 -4.44 11.92
N ASP A 522 -20.95 -5.08 11.83
CA ASP A 522 -22.21 -4.38 11.98
C ASP A 522 -22.35 -3.82 13.40
N GLU A 523 -23.00 -2.67 13.53
CA GLU A 523 -23.17 -1.94 14.80
C GLU A 523 -23.71 -2.84 15.93
N GLU A 524 -24.65 -3.72 15.62
CA GLU A 524 -25.25 -4.66 16.58
C GLU A 524 -24.26 -5.73 17.07
N PHE A 525 -23.19 -6.05 16.30
CA PHE A 525 -22.15 -7.03 16.66
C PHE A 525 -21.01 -6.40 17.43
N VAL A 526 -20.68 -5.14 17.14
CA VAL A 526 -19.52 -4.47 17.78
C VAL A 526 -19.85 -3.73 19.05
N CYS A 527 -21.15 -3.52 19.37
CA CYS A 527 -21.58 -2.81 20.56
C CYS A 527 -21.39 -3.62 21.86
N GLY A 528 -21.40 -2.91 23.00
CA GLY A 528 -21.26 -3.50 24.33
C GLY A 528 -19.85 -4.09 24.57
N VAL A 529 -19.80 -5.35 25.00
CA VAL A 529 -18.55 -6.12 25.14
C VAL A 529 -18.34 -6.90 23.86
N ASN A 530 -17.59 -6.35 22.90
CA ASN A 530 -17.22 -7.04 21.66
C ASN A 530 -16.06 -8.02 21.93
N PHE A 531 -16.30 -9.32 21.75
CA PHE A 531 -15.30 -10.33 22.09
C PHE A 531 -14.12 -10.42 21.13
N PRO A 532 -14.25 -10.30 19.78
CA PRO A 532 -13.08 -10.19 18.89
C PRO A 532 -12.12 -9.08 19.31
N SER A 533 -12.61 -7.88 19.64
CA SER A 533 -11.80 -6.77 20.14
C SER A 533 -11.12 -7.12 21.47
N ASN A 534 -11.84 -7.73 22.41
CA ASN A 534 -11.28 -8.17 23.68
C ASN A 534 -10.24 -9.29 23.53
N MET A 535 -10.43 -10.23 22.61
CA MET A 535 -9.47 -11.27 22.25
C MET A 535 -8.18 -10.63 21.71
N LEU A 536 -8.30 -9.68 20.80
CA LEU A 536 -7.15 -8.97 20.23
C LEU A 536 -6.42 -8.14 21.29
N TYR A 537 -7.13 -7.48 22.21
CA TYR A 537 -6.51 -6.73 23.30
C TYR A 537 -5.77 -7.66 24.26
N ALA A 538 -6.34 -8.82 24.62
CA ALA A 538 -5.64 -9.82 25.43
C ALA A 538 -4.33 -10.28 24.74
N LYS A 539 -4.35 -10.46 23.41
CA LYS A 539 -3.15 -10.76 22.63
C LYS A 539 -2.15 -9.61 22.67
N ALA A 540 -2.59 -8.37 22.54
CA ALA A 540 -1.74 -7.18 22.63
C ALA A 540 -1.06 -7.07 24.01
N LEU A 541 -1.81 -7.29 25.09
CA LEU A 541 -1.24 -7.34 26.45
C LEU A 541 -0.19 -8.44 26.60
N TYR A 542 -0.45 -9.65 26.08
CA TYR A 542 0.52 -10.74 26.06
C TYR A 542 1.80 -10.33 25.31
N CYS A 543 1.63 -9.74 24.10
CA CYS A 543 2.76 -9.32 23.27
C CYS A 543 3.61 -8.24 23.97
N ALA A 544 2.97 -7.22 24.54
CA ALA A 544 3.66 -6.17 25.31
C ALA A 544 4.37 -6.75 26.54
N GLY A 545 3.69 -7.63 27.29
CA GLY A 545 4.26 -8.32 28.45
C GLY A 545 5.50 -9.12 28.11
N LYS A 546 5.49 -9.85 26.97
CA LYS A 546 6.65 -10.58 26.48
C LYS A 546 7.76 -9.66 25.98
N LEU A 547 7.40 -8.60 25.25
CA LEU A 547 8.36 -7.67 24.64
C LEU A 547 9.16 -6.89 25.70
N TYR A 548 8.49 -6.50 26.79
CA TYR A 548 9.08 -5.63 27.83
C TYR A 548 9.33 -6.33 29.16
N ASN A 549 9.12 -7.66 29.25
CA ASN A 549 9.22 -8.47 30.46
C ASN A 549 8.33 -7.93 31.59
N ASP A 550 7.05 -7.63 31.27
CA ASP A 550 6.06 -7.09 32.20
C ASP A 550 5.05 -8.18 32.62
N ASP A 551 5.31 -8.80 33.78
CA ASP A 551 4.47 -9.88 34.31
C ASP A 551 3.05 -9.43 34.66
N ALA A 552 2.84 -8.14 34.95
CA ALA A 552 1.50 -7.61 35.21
C ALA A 552 0.63 -7.64 33.95
N LEU A 553 1.19 -7.29 32.80
CA LEU A 553 0.49 -7.38 31.51
C LEU A 553 0.20 -8.83 31.11
N LEU A 554 1.13 -9.76 31.37
CA LEU A 554 0.91 -11.18 31.13
C LEU A 554 -0.25 -11.73 31.96
N LYS A 555 -0.30 -11.37 33.25
CA LYS A 555 -1.39 -11.75 34.14
C LYS A 555 -2.73 -11.18 33.71
N GLN A 556 -2.77 -9.90 33.31
CA GLN A 556 -3.99 -9.27 32.79
C GLN A 556 -4.50 -9.97 31.51
N SER A 557 -3.59 -10.34 30.61
CA SER A 557 -3.93 -11.11 29.40
C SER A 557 -4.62 -12.43 29.77
N ASP A 558 -4.03 -13.20 30.67
CA ASP A 558 -4.58 -14.50 31.11
C ASP A 558 -5.96 -14.35 31.78
N GLU A 559 -6.13 -13.36 32.67
CA GLU A 559 -7.40 -13.06 33.33
C GLU A 559 -8.48 -12.68 32.32
N MET A 560 -8.13 -11.85 31.34
CA MET A 560 -9.04 -11.44 30.25
C MET A 560 -9.46 -12.64 29.40
N LEU A 561 -8.51 -13.49 28.97
CA LEU A 561 -8.83 -14.72 28.22
C LEU A 561 -9.75 -15.66 28.99
N ASN A 562 -9.59 -15.76 30.31
CA ASN A 562 -10.48 -16.56 31.15
C ASN A 562 -11.89 -15.96 31.24
N SER A 563 -12.02 -14.64 31.33
CA SER A 563 -13.33 -13.94 31.26
C SER A 563 -14.01 -14.14 29.90
N ILE A 564 -13.26 -14.03 28.80
CA ILE A 564 -13.76 -14.26 27.43
C ILE A 564 -14.31 -15.68 27.31
N ARG A 565 -13.56 -16.70 27.71
CA ARG A 565 -13.99 -18.13 27.63
C ARG A 565 -15.29 -18.36 28.40
N ARG A 566 -15.45 -17.75 29.55
CA ARG A 566 -16.63 -17.89 30.40
C ARG A 566 -17.85 -17.14 29.85
N LEU A 567 -17.63 -15.97 29.23
CA LEU A 567 -18.70 -15.05 28.89
C LEU A 567 -19.09 -15.11 27.41
N SER A 568 -18.20 -15.51 26.50
CA SER A 568 -18.47 -15.57 25.06
C SER A 568 -18.90 -16.97 24.60
N PHE A 569 -18.31 -18.05 25.15
CA PHE A 569 -18.59 -19.40 24.68
C PHE A 569 -19.97 -19.89 25.17
N ASN A 570 -20.86 -20.23 24.21
CA ASN A 570 -22.22 -20.67 24.49
C ASN A 570 -22.39 -22.18 24.64
N GLY A 571 -21.32 -22.94 24.52
CA GLY A 571 -21.30 -24.41 24.53
C GLY A 571 -20.91 -25.03 23.18
N GLU A 572 -21.08 -24.29 22.07
CA GLU A 572 -20.74 -24.72 20.72
C GLU A 572 -19.82 -23.71 20.03
N PHE A 573 -20.14 -22.40 20.06
CA PHE A 573 -19.40 -21.32 19.44
C PHE A 573 -19.07 -20.19 20.43
N PHE A 574 -18.08 -19.37 20.11
CA PHE A 574 -17.89 -18.07 20.74
C PHE A 574 -18.83 -17.07 20.07
N GLU A 575 -19.65 -16.38 20.88
CA GLU A 575 -20.52 -15.28 20.39
C GLU A 575 -19.71 -13.98 20.32
N ASP A 576 -20.08 -13.12 19.37
CA ASP A 576 -19.35 -11.89 19.06
C ASP A 576 -19.47 -10.82 20.14
N ASN A 577 -20.63 -10.75 20.85
CA ASN A 577 -20.80 -9.72 21.87
C ASN A 577 -21.80 -10.06 22.99
N ARG A 578 -21.69 -9.27 24.07
CA ARG A 578 -22.73 -9.12 25.09
C ARG A 578 -23.11 -7.66 25.26
N VAL A 579 -24.39 -7.42 25.53
CA VAL A 579 -24.95 -6.09 25.78
C VAL A 579 -25.58 -6.05 27.17
N ARG A 580 -25.56 -4.89 27.82
CA ARG A 580 -26.19 -4.73 29.14
C ARG A 580 -27.72 -4.57 29.01
N GLU A 581 -28.41 -5.48 29.68
CA GLU A 581 -29.85 -5.39 29.92
C GLU A 581 -30.12 -5.41 31.42
N ASN A 582 -30.80 -4.39 31.94
CA ASN A 582 -31.04 -4.23 33.38
C ASN A 582 -29.75 -4.40 34.23
N GLY A 583 -28.62 -3.87 33.77
CA GLY A 583 -27.32 -3.93 34.44
C GLY A 583 -26.55 -5.25 34.32
N LYS A 584 -27.11 -6.27 33.65
CA LYS A 584 -26.47 -7.58 33.43
C LYS A 584 -26.03 -7.73 31.99
N LEU A 585 -24.86 -8.35 31.75
CA LEU A 585 -24.37 -8.70 30.43
C LEU A 585 -25.14 -9.93 29.89
N VAL A 586 -25.83 -9.76 28.75
CA VAL A 586 -26.64 -10.78 28.09
C VAL A 586 -26.04 -11.09 26.72
N LEU A 587 -25.92 -12.38 26.35
CA LEU A 587 -25.60 -12.81 24.99
C LEU A 587 -26.74 -12.48 24.03
N LYS A 588 -26.39 -12.08 22.81
CA LYS A 588 -27.36 -11.66 21.79
C LYS A 588 -27.57 -12.71 20.69
N GLY A 589 -26.85 -13.83 20.74
CA GLY A 589 -26.87 -14.85 19.69
C GLY A 589 -26.18 -14.42 18.40
N HIS A 590 -25.32 -13.41 18.46
CA HIS A 590 -24.52 -12.96 17.33
C HIS A 590 -23.30 -13.85 17.21
N ILE A 591 -23.18 -14.60 16.11
CA ILE A 591 -22.10 -15.55 15.91
C ILE A 591 -21.52 -15.37 14.51
N THR A 592 -20.21 -15.13 14.42
CA THR A 592 -19.49 -15.08 13.15
C THR A 592 -18.36 -16.11 13.11
N GLU A 593 -17.98 -16.53 11.90
CA GLU A 593 -16.76 -17.31 11.70
C GLU A 593 -15.54 -16.55 12.20
N THR A 594 -15.51 -15.24 11.95
CA THR A 594 -14.40 -14.34 12.30
C THR A 594 -14.12 -14.39 13.79
N CYS A 595 -15.14 -14.37 14.64
CA CYS A 595 -14.98 -14.50 16.09
C CYS A 595 -14.28 -15.82 16.47
N GLN A 596 -14.60 -16.94 15.82
CA GLN A 596 -13.94 -18.22 16.06
C GLN A 596 -12.46 -18.16 15.69
N TYR A 597 -12.13 -17.57 14.54
CA TYR A 597 -10.74 -17.45 14.09
C TYR A 597 -9.92 -16.52 14.97
N TYR A 598 -10.50 -15.41 15.45
CA TYR A 598 -9.87 -14.59 16.49
C TYR A 598 -9.61 -15.38 17.78
N ALA A 599 -10.55 -16.23 18.20
CA ALA A 599 -10.38 -17.05 19.41
C ALA A 599 -9.16 -17.98 19.29
N PHE A 600 -8.94 -18.62 18.15
CA PHE A 600 -7.76 -19.44 17.90
C PHE A 600 -6.47 -18.62 17.77
N PHE A 601 -6.49 -17.51 17.05
CA PHE A 601 -5.32 -16.66 16.85
C PHE A 601 -4.80 -16.05 18.17
N THR A 602 -5.70 -15.67 19.06
CA THR A 602 -5.34 -14.98 20.30
C THR A 602 -5.08 -15.92 21.48
N GLY A 603 -5.42 -17.21 21.32
CA GLY A 603 -5.28 -18.22 22.35
C GLY A 603 -6.47 -18.31 23.33
N ALA A 604 -7.59 -17.62 23.04
CA ALA A 604 -8.85 -17.85 23.74
C ALA A 604 -9.33 -19.29 23.52
N ALA A 605 -9.18 -19.82 22.28
CA ALA A 605 -9.39 -21.21 21.91
C ALA A 605 -8.10 -21.92 21.49
N SER A 606 -8.12 -23.24 21.53
CA SER A 606 -7.14 -24.13 20.91
C SER A 606 -7.80 -25.48 20.58
N ALA A 607 -7.25 -26.21 19.60
CA ALA A 607 -7.75 -27.54 19.23
C ALA A 607 -7.81 -28.50 20.43
N LYS A 608 -6.87 -28.39 21.37
CA LYS A 608 -6.86 -29.23 22.59
C LYS A 608 -7.99 -28.84 23.56
N ARG A 609 -8.31 -27.56 23.71
CA ARG A 609 -9.29 -27.08 24.67
C ARG A 609 -10.72 -27.15 24.16
N TYR A 610 -10.92 -26.95 22.85
CA TYR A 610 -12.20 -26.93 22.16
C TYR A 610 -12.16 -27.86 20.92
N PRO A 611 -11.98 -29.20 21.11
CA PRO A 611 -11.82 -30.12 19.99
C PRO A 611 -13.05 -30.16 19.06
N ALA A 612 -14.28 -30.18 19.63
CA ALA A 612 -15.51 -30.20 18.85
C ALA A 612 -15.67 -28.93 17.97
N LEU A 613 -15.37 -27.75 18.53
CA LEU A 613 -15.37 -26.51 17.75
C LEU A 613 -14.31 -26.57 16.63
N PHE A 614 -13.10 -27.04 16.94
CA PHE A 614 -12.04 -27.14 15.95
C PHE A 614 -12.43 -28.09 14.82
N ASP A 615 -12.95 -29.28 15.12
CA ASP A 615 -13.42 -30.24 14.12
C ASP A 615 -14.55 -29.66 13.26
N SER A 616 -15.51 -28.94 13.89
CA SER A 616 -16.56 -28.24 13.16
C SER A 616 -16.00 -27.19 12.20
N LEU A 617 -15.02 -26.36 12.66
CA LEU A 617 -14.37 -25.35 11.80
C LEU A 617 -13.62 -25.99 10.63
N LEU A 618 -13.07 -27.20 10.80
CA LEU A 618 -12.43 -27.92 9.71
C LEU A 618 -13.45 -28.42 8.67
N GLU A 619 -14.54 -29.04 9.12
CA GLU A 619 -15.43 -29.81 8.23
C GLU A 619 -16.53 -28.95 7.60
N ASN A 620 -17.02 -27.92 8.31
CA ASN A 620 -18.24 -27.21 7.97
C ASN A 620 -18.03 -25.75 7.54
N PHE A 621 -16.77 -25.23 7.65
CA PHE A 621 -16.49 -23.80 7.42
C PHE A 621 -15.43 -23.61 6.34
N GLY A 622 -15.25 -22.36 5.89
CA GLY A 622 -14.30 -21.98 4.86
C GLY A 622 -14.95 -21.26 3.68
N ALA A 623 -14.16 -20.82 2.72
CA ALA A 623 -14.61 -19.95 1.63
C ALA A 623 -15.78 -20.48 0.80
N LYS A 624 -15.87 -21.80 0.62
CA LYS A 624 -16.95 -22.47 -0.15
C LYS A 624 -18.07 -23.03 0.71
N ARG A 625 -18.17 -22.65 1.97
CA ARG A 625 -19.26 -23.09 2.83
C ARG A 625 -20.63 -22.72 2.26
N ASP A 626 -21.54 -23.70 2.20
CA ASP A 626 -22.96 -23.43 1.91
C ASP A 626 -23.69 -22.96 3.19
N VAL A 627 -23.72 -21.65 3.41
CA VAL A 627 -24.37 -21.01 4.56
C VAL A 627 -25.87 -21.30 4.64
N SER A 628 -26.52 -21.71 3.56
CA SER A 628 -27.95 -22.06 3.58
C SER A 628 -28.25 -23.40 4.23
N ARG A 629 -27.24 -24.28 4.36
CA ARG A 629 -27.39 -25.66 4.83
C ARG A 629 -26.67 -25.96 6.13
N ILE A 630 -25.54 -25.29 6.39
CA ILE A 630 -24.64 -25.61 7.49
C ILE A 630 -24.46 -24.38 8.36
N TYR A 631 -24.98 -24.41 9.58
CA TYR A 631 -24.91 -23.32 10.55
C TYR A 631 -25.37 -21.95 9.97
N PRO A 632 -26.64 -21.83 9.51
CA PRO A 632 -27.13 -20.59 8.93
C PRO A 632 -27.13 -19.41 9.92
N GLU A 633 -27.07 -19.68 11.24
CA GLU A 633 -26.94 -18.71 12.32
C GLU A 633 -25.53 -18.16 12.49
N VAL A 634 -24.50 -18.80 11.90
CA VAL A 634 -23.11 -18.36 11.96
C VAL A 634 -22.77 -17.61 10.68
N TYR A 635 -22.56 -16.31 10.77
CA TYR A 635 -22.26 -15.48 9.61
C TYR A 635 -20.84 -15.74 9.08
N LYS A 636 -20.73 -15.75 7.75
CA LYS A 636 -19.50 -16.05 7.04
C LYS A 636 -18.45 -14.95 7.27
N SER A 637 -17.16 -15.33 7.38
CA SER A 637 -16.05 -14.40 7.32
C SER A 637 -15.82 -13.89 5.90
N ASN A 638 -15.16 -12.74 5.79
CA ASN A 638 -14.66 -12.21 4.53
C ASN A 638 -13.18 -12.62 4.32
N ALA A 639 -12.67 -12.29 3.17
CA ALA A 639 -11.27 -12.44 2.82
C ALA A 639 -10.34 -11.65 3.73
N PHE A 640 -10.70 -10.41 4.02
CA PHE A 640 -9.94 -9.52 4.89
C PHE A 640 -9.97 -10.04 6.33
N ILE A 641 -8.84 -10.30 6.92
CA ILE A 641 -8.61 -10.84 8.27
C ILE A 641 -9.13 -12.27 8.46
N GLY A 642 -10.44 -12.50 8.47
CA GLY A 642 -11.03 -13.79 8.87
C GLY A 642 -10.49 -14.98 8.09
N ASN A 643 -10.42 -14.88 6.75
CA ASN A 643 -9.87 -15.95 5.93
C ASN A 643 -8.37 -16.20 6.23
N TYR A 644 -7.59 -15.14 6.45
CA TYR A 644 -6.15 -15.29 6.78
C TYR A 644 -5.94 -15.90 8.16
N LEU A 645 -6.73 -15.51 9.15
CA LEU A 645 -6.69 -16.14 10.48
C LEU A 645 -7.10 -17.62 10.42
N ARG A 646 -8.09 -17.99 9.56
CA ARG A 646 -8.43 -19.37 9.29
C ARG A 646 -7.23 -20.14 8.73
N LEU A 647 -6.62 -19.64 7.66
CA LEU A 647 -5.48 -20.29 7.01
C LEU A 647 -4.27 -20.42 7.96
N MET A 648 -4.02 -19.41 8.79
CA MET A 648 -3.03 -19.50 9.87
C MET A 648 -3.39 -20.59 10.89
N MET A 649 -4.65 -20.65 11.33
CA MET A 649 -5.13 -21.70 12.23
C MET A 649 -4.90 -23.10 11.64
N LEU A 650 -5.16 -23.30 10.36
CA LEU A 650 -4.92 -24.57 9.66
C LEU A 650 -3.42 -24.93 9.64
N CYS A 651 -2.56 -23.96 9.31
CA CYS A 651 -1.12 -24.16 9.31
C CYS A 651 -0.56 -24.50 10.70
N ASP A 652 -1.03 -23.82 11.74
CA ASP A 652 -0.52 -23.95 13.11
C ASP A 652 -1.01 -25.20 13.83
N ASN A 653 -2.12 -25.79 13.37
CA ASN A 653 -2.69 -27.02 13.92
C ASN A 653 -2.49 -28.26 13.02
N GLY A 654 -1.50 -28.25 12.12
CA GLY A 654 -1.10 -29.42 11.31
C GLY A 654 -2.06 -29.74 10.16
N GLN A 655 -3.00 -28.85 9.83
CA GLN A 655 -3.99 -29.03 8.75
C GLN A 655 -3.52 -28.48 7.41
N LYS A 656 -2.22 -28.41 7.18
CA LYS A 656 -1.60 -27.81 6.00
C LYS A 656 -2.08 -28.37 4.66
N ARG A 657 -2.51 -29.63 4.62
CA ARG A 657 -3.03 -30.26 3.38
C ARG A 657 -4.23 -29.49 2.80
N ARG A 658 -4.99 -28.75 3.63
CA ARG A 658 -6.13 -27.95 3.19
C ARG A 658 -5.70 -26.64 2.50
N ILE A 659 -4.49 -26.16 2.77
CA ILE A 659 -4.00 -24.88 2.26
C ILE A 659 -3.98 -24.82 0.74
N GLU A 660 -3.57 -25.92 0.06
CA GLU A 660 -3.55 -25.98 -1.40
C GLU A 660 -4.93 -25.66 -1.99
N THR A 661 -5.94 -26.41 -1.54
CA THR A 661 -7.31 -26.27 -2.07
C THR A 661 -7.89 -24.89 -1.71
N GLU A 662 -7.79 -24.47 -0.44
CA GLU A 662 -8.36 -23.20 0.02
C GLU A 662 -7.67 -22.00 -0.64
N CYS A 663 -6.36 -22.03 -0.84
CA CYS A 663 -5.65 -20.97 -1.57
C CYS A 663 -5.99 -20.93 -3.06
N ILE A 664 -6.06 -22.09 -3.72
CA ILE A 664 -6.45 -22.13 -5.14
C ILE A 664 -7.89 -21.65 -5.32
N ASP A 665 -8.79 -22.12 -4.49
CA ASP A 665 -10.20 -21.76 -4.55
C ASP A 665 -10.45 -20.25 -4.38
N PHE A 666 -9.61 -19.59 -3.57
CA PHE A 666 -9.79 -18.18 -3.25
C PHE A 666 -8.95 -17.25 -4.14
N PHE A 667 -7.65 -17.54 -4.31
CA PHE A 667 -6.70 -16.59 -4.92
C PHE A 667 -6.43 -16.82 -6.40
N TYR A 668 -6.67 -18.03 -6.94
CA TYR A 668 -6.26 -18.32 -8.32
C TYR A 668 -6.95 -17.47 -9.38
N ASN A 669 -8.25 -17.19 -9.19
CA ASN A 669 -9.01 -16.35 -10.10
C ASN A 669 -8.48 -14.90 -10.12
N MET A 670 -8.10 -14.35 -8.96
CA MET A 670 -7.48 -13.02 -8.84
C MET A 670 -6.16 -12.99 -9.61
N ALA A 671 -5.29 -13.97 -9.35
CA ALA A 671 -3.98 -14.09 -10.01
C ALA A 671 -4.07 -14.20 -11.54
N VAL A 672 -5.11 -14.85 -12.06
CA VAL A 672 -5.33 -14.98 -13.52
C VAL A 672 -5.85 -13.66 -14.11
N LYS A 673 -6.81 -13.00 -13.44
CA LYS A 673 -7.48 -11.81 -13.97
C LYS A 673 -6.59 -10.58 -13.98
N THR A 674 -5.88 -10.31 -12.89
CA THR A 674 -5.09 -9.09 -12.75
C THR A 674 -3.59 -9.32 -12.60
N GLY A 675 -3.15 -10.53 -12.27
CA GLY A 675 -1.75 -10.79 -11.92
C GLY A 675 -1.35 -10.22 -10.55
N THR A 676 -2.35 -9.89 -9.73
CA THR A 676 -2.25 -9.36 -8.37
C THR A 676 -3.24 -10.08 -7.47
N LEU A 677 -3.15 -9.90 -6.14
CA LEU A 677 -4.09 -10.43 -5.15
C LEU A 677 -4.91 -9.28 -4.55
N TRP A 678 -6.19 -9.53 -4.32
CA TRP A 678 -7.21 -8.51 -4.05
C TRP A 678 -7.54 -8.39 -2.56
N GLU A 679 -8.21 -7.30 -2.20
CA GLU A 679 -8.74 -7.06 -0.86
C GLU A 679 -9.76 -8.14 -0.45
N ASN A 680 -10.65 -8.51 -1.38
CA ASN A 680 -11.62 -9.60 -1.25
C ASN A 680 -11.92 -10.18 -2.64
N ASP A 681 -12.86 -11.11 -2.75
CA ASP A 681 -13.22 -11.78 -4.01
C ASP A 681 -14.17 -10.97 -4.91
N ASP A 682 -14.56 -9.76 -4.51
CA ASP A 682 -15.39 -8.84 -5.29
C ASP A 682 -14.52 -7.87 -6.12
N PRO A 683 -14.69 -7.79 -7.45
CA PRO A 683 -13.94 -6.88 -8.31
C PRO A 683 -14.27 -5.38 -8.06
N SER A 684 -15.25 -5.04 -7.25
CA SER A 684 -15.50 -3.68 -6.80
C SER A 684 -14.50 -3.18 -5.75
N ALA A 685 -13.78 -4.10 -5.08
CA ALA A 685 -12.74 -3.79 -4.10
C ALA A 685 -11.41 -3.39 -4.76
N SER A 686 -10.37 -3.15 -3.96
CA SER A 686 -9.00 -2.96 -4.46
C SER A 686 -8.47 -4.26 -5.05
N LEU A 687 -7.97 -4.21 -6.29
CA LEU A 687 -7.53 -5.40 -7.02
C LEU A 687 -6.02 -5.68 -6.90
N ASP A 688 -5.36 -4.92 -6.04
CA ASP A 688 -3.95 -5.07 -5.69
C ASP A 688 -3.80 -4.63 -4.22
N HIS A 689 -3.93 -5.56 -3.28
CA HIS A 689 -3.99 -5.22 -1.85
C HIS A 689 -2.86 -5.89 -1.06
N GLY A 690 -2.03 -5.06 -0.41
CA GLY A 690 -0.76 -5.46 0.18
C GLY A 690 -0.82 -6.69 1.09
N PHE A 691 -1.78 -6.74 2.03
CA PHE A 691 -1.92 -7.87 2.96
C PHE A 691 -2.22 -9.21 2.25
N ALA A 692 -2.87 -9.17 1.07
CA ALA A 692 -3.23 -10.37 0.33
C ALA A 692 -2.01 -11.16 -0.14
N SER A 693 -0.86 -10.50 -0.27
CA SER A 693 0.44 -11.15 -0.54
C SER A 693 0.83 -12.18 0.53
N TYR A 694 0.21 -12.16 1.73
CA TYR A 694 0.46 -13.15 2.78
C TYR A 694 0.12 -14.59 2.36
N ALA A 695 -0.66 -14.78 1.31
CA ALA A 695 -0.83 -16.08 0.65
C ALA A 695 0.52 -16.74 0.30
N CYS A 696 1.57 -15.96 0.01
CA CYS A 696 2.92 -16.46 -0.23
C CYS A 696 3.47 -17.22 0.98
N ASN A 697 3.34 -16.67 2.19
CA ASN A 697 3.81 -17.31 3.42
C ASN A 697 3.07 -18.64 3.68
N LEU A 698 1.76 -18.65 3.47
CA LEU A 698 0.92 -19.84 3.67
C LEU A 698 1.25 -20.97 2.69
N ILE A 699 1.44 -20.63 1.40
CA ILE A 699 1.81 -21.59 0.35
C ILE A 699 3.23 -22.11 0.58
N VAL A 700 4.17 -21.26 0.96
CA VAL A 700 5.56 -21.70 1.25
C VAL A 700 5.61 -22.59 2.49
N ASP A 701 4.85 -22.27 3.54
CA ASP A 701 4.70 -23.16 4.70
C ASP A 701 4.07 -24.50 4.32
N TYR A 702 3.05 -24.51 3.47
CA TYR A 702 2.46 -25.76 2.92
C TYR A 702 3.48 -26.57 2.13
N LEU A 703 4.21 -25.92 1.21
CA LEU A 703 5.13 -26.60 0.30
C LEU A 703 6.37 -27.18 1.02
N CYS A 704 6.98 -26.44 1.92
CA CYS A 704 8.26 -26.85 2.52
C CYS A 704 8.30 -26.79 4.06
N GLY A 705 7.29 -26.22 4.70
CA GLY A 705 7.27 -26.08 6.16
C GLY A 705 8.04 -24.89 6.70
N TYR A 706 8.48 -23.95 5.85
CA TYR A 706 9.17 -22.75 6.30
C TYR A 706 8.26 -21.83 7.12
N LYS A 707 8.63 -21.57 8.39
CA LYS A 707 7.87 -20.75 9.34
C LYS A 707 8.45 -19.34 9.51
N GLY A 708 9.52 -19.02 8.83
CA GLY A 708 10.22 -17.74 8.98
C GLY A 708 11.56 -17.88 9.70
N ARG A 709 12.05 -16.73 10.14
CA ARG A 709 13.32 -16.59 10.85
C ARG A 709 13.13 -15.86 12.17
N ARG A 710 13.90 -16.23 13.17
CA ARG A 710 14.05 -15.51 14.46
C ARG A 710 15.53 -15.20 14.68
N GLY A 711 15.94 -13.96 14.48
CA GLY A 711 17.36 -13.62 14.45
C GLY A 711 18.11 -14.45 13.40
N ASN A 712 19.09 -15.23 13.81
CA ASN A 712 19.85 -16.13 12.92
C ASN A 712 19.24 -17.53 12.83
N THR A 713 18.15 -17.81 13.51
CA THR A 713 17.52 -19.14 13.53
C THR A 713 16.43 -19.20 12.45
N VAL A 714 16.63 -20.06 11.46
CA VAL A 714 15.66 -20.42 10.41
C VAL A 714 14.78 -21.55 10.90
N ILE A 715 13.47 -21.38 10.86
CA ILE A 715 12.51 -22.31 11.46
C ILE A 715 11.75 -23.06 10.38
N PHE A 716 11.77 -24.38 10.46
CA PHE A 716 10.97 -25.27 9.65
C PHE A 716 10.06 -26.15 10.51
N SER A 717 8.90 -26.50 9.98
CA SER A 717 8.01 -27.53 10.48
C SER A 717 7.81 -28.60 9.39
N GLY A 718 6.98 -29.60 9.62
CA GLY A 718 6.63 -30.55 8.56
C GLY A 718 5.91 -29.87 7.41
N SER A 719 6.18 -30.26 6.17
CA SER A 719 5.44 -29.81 4.99
C SER A 719 4.02 -30.41 4.95
N GLY A 720 3.11 -29.78 4.21
CA GLY A 720 1.74 -30.25 3.99
C GLY A 720 1.58 -31.17 2.77
N THR A 721 2.64 -31.37 1.98
CA THR A 721 2.58 -32.00 0.67
C THR A 721 3.84 -32.80 0.34
N SER A 722 3.73 -33.70 -0.67
CA SER A 722 4.85 -34.39 -1.29
C SER A 722 5.19 -33.88 -2.69
N ILE A 723 4.60 -32.76 -3.13
CA ILE A 723 4.86 -32.17 -4.46
C ILE A 723 6.33 -31.80 -4.60
N ASP A 724 6.95 -32.21 -5.71
CA ASP A 724 8.33 -31.83 -6.02
C ASP A 724 8.42 -30.33 -6.23
N CYS A 725 9.39 -29.69 -5.55
CA CYS A 725 9.60 -28.25 -5.64
C CYS A 725 11.03 -27.87 -5.30
N LYS A 726 11.44 -26.69 -5.81
CA LYS A 726 12.66 -26.01 -5.42
C LYS A 726 12.32 -24.57 -5.00
N ILE A 727 12.72 -24.20 -3.80
CA ILE A 727 12.42 -22.88 -3.23
C ILE A 727 13.74 -22.25 -2.77
N ARG A 728 13.98 -21.00 -3.16
CA ARG A 728 15.07 -20.17 -2.63
C ARG A 728 14.46 -18.98 -1.89
N ILE A 729 14.79 -18.85 -0.62
CA ILE A 729 14.25 -17.83 0.27
C ILE A 729 15.41 -16.92 0.69
N PRO A 730 15.41 -15.64 0.28
CA PRO A 730 16.46 -14.72 0.62
C PRO A 730 16.59 -14.54 2.13
N GLN A 731 17.81 -14.31 2.58
CA GLN A 731 18.15 -13.97 3.96
C GLN A 731 18.97 -12.68 3.96
N PRO A 732 19.22 -12.01 5.08
CA PRO A 732 20.09 -10.84 5.12
C PRO A 732 21.50 -11.14 4.55
N VAL A 733 21.96 -12.37 4.72
CA VAL A 733 23.20 -12.88 4.13
C VAL A 733 22.90 -14.23 3.47
N GLY A 734 22.98 -14.30 2.14
CA GLY A 734 22.73 -15.51 1.38
C GLY A 734 21.25 -15.90 1.24
N GLU A 735 20.97 -17.17 1.08
CA GLU A 735 19.62 -17.70 0.88
C GLU A 735 19.42 -19.07 1.54
N VAL A 736 18.22 -19.36 1.97
CA VAL A 736 17.81 -20.71 2.32
C VAL A 736 17.36 -21.42 1.05
N VAL A 737 17.86 -22.64 0.82
CA VAL A 737 17.47 -23.46 -0.33
C VAL A 737 16.78 -24.72 0.17
N PHE A 738 15.53 -24.91 -0.24
CA PHE A 738 14.77 -26.14 -0.04
C PHE A 738 14.60 -26.85 -1.38
N ILE A 739 14.86 -28.15 -1.42
CA ILE A 739 14.62 -28.99 -2.59
C ILE A 739 13.90 -30.25 -2.16
N ARG A 740 12.76 -30.57 -2.80
CA ARG A 740 12.12 -31.87 -2.76
C ARG A 740 12.07 -32.46 -4.16
N LYS A 741 12.63 -33.67 -4.33
CA LYS A 741 12.62 -34.42 -5.59
C LYS A 741 12.47 -35.89 -5.33
N GLY A 742 11.42 -36.49 -5.91
CA GLY A 742 11.15 -37.94 -5.74
C GLY A 742 10.99 -38.34 -4.27
N GLY A 743 10.35 -37.51 -3.45
CA GLY A 743 10.11 -37.73 -2.02
C GLY A 743 11.32 -37.53 -1.10
N LYS A 744 12.49 -37.12 -1.64
CA LYS A 744 13.67 -36.78 -0.84
C LYS A 744 13.74 -35.29 -0.65
N GLU A 745 13.96 -34.83 0.61
CA GLU A 745 14.07 -33.43 0.98
C GLU A 745 15.50 -33.05 1.39
N SER A 746 15.93 -31.89 0.99
CA SER A 746 17.15 -31.24 1.47
C SER A 746 16.88 -29.78 1.82
N ILE A 747 17.51 -29.29 2.91
CA ILE A 747 17.47 -27.92 3.35
C ILE A 747 18.92 -27.45 3.52
N THR A 748 19.27 -26.36 2.86
CA THR A 748 20.55 -25.68 3.03
C THR A 748 20.27 -24.28 3.59
N VAL A 749 20.95 -23.90 4.66
CA VAL A 749 20.89 -22.55 5.26
C VAL A 749 22.21 -21.83 5.04
N PRO A 750 22.22 -20.50 4.98
CA PRO A 750 23.46 -19.71 4.83
C PRO A 750 24.41 -19.90 6.02
N ASP A 751 25.68 -19.62 5.80
CA ASP A 751 26.67 -19.60 6.86
C ASP A 751 26.28 -18.57 7.96
N GLY A 752 26.40 -19.01 9.23
CA GLY A 752 26.01 -18.22 10.39
C GLY A 752 24.54 -18.32 10.76
N CYS A 753 23.71 -19.00 9.97
CA CYS A 753 22.34 -19.35 10.33
C CYS A 753 22.24 -20.74 10.97
N VAL A 754 21.28 -20.90 11.86
CA VAL A 754 20.96 -22.17 12.55
C VAL A 754 19.63 -22.66 12.03
N LEU A 755 19.57 -23.94 11.59
CA LEU A 755 18.31 -24.59 11.23
C LEU A 755 17.66 -25.16 12.49
N GLN A 756 16.43 -24.75 12.78
CA GLN A 756 15.57 -25.35 13.81
C GLN A 756 14.38 -26.05 13.16
N ARG A 757 14.13 -27.30 13.54
CA ARG A 757 12.91 -28.03 13.16
C ARG A 757 11.94 -28.04 14.32
N SER A 758 10.67 -27.62 14.08
CA SER A 758 9.62 -27.71 15.09
C SER A 758 9.27 -29.17 15.34
N GLY A 759 9.43 -29.63 16.60
CA GLY A 759 9.18 -31.01 16.99
C GLY A 759 10.45 -31.79 17.37
N GLU A 760 11.64 -31.19 17.25
CA GLU A 760 12.90 -31.69 17.80
C GLU A 760 13.30 -30.96 19.08
#